data_11abb1e169662d0335a8c89d4fc81534
#
_entry.id   11abb1e169662d0335a8c89d4fc81534
#
_cell.length_a   1.000
_cell.length_b   1.000
_cell.length_c   1.000
_cell.angle_alpha   90.00
_cell.angle_beta   90.00
_cell.angle_gamma   90.00
#
_symmetry.space_group_name_H-M   'P 1'
#
loop_
_entity.id
_entity.type
_entity.pdbx_description
1 polymer ?
#
loop_
_entity_poly.entity_id
_entity_poly.type
_entity_poly.pdbx_seq_one_letter_code
_entity_poly.pdbx_strand_id
1 'polypeptide(L)'
;MQIVQKTNGRSMKRVLLSSALLLVSTLTFAQSKVSGTVKDANGDPLIGVSVMEVGTNNGAVTDINGNYTLNVKPGAKLKLSYIGFTPQTVKAGSNSQIVLQEDNTALNEVVVVGYGTMRRKDVTSSITTVKAEDLNQGVFTDPGQMLQGKVPGLVVSSTADPNGSPTITLRGASTLRTGAMSPYYVVDGIPGVDISIVSPEDIESIDVLRDATATAIYGSKAANGVIIITTKKGSKERTNVTYNGYVAIDNILKKYDVCTADDLRQYAKDNNITLKDGGANTDWQDEVLRTGISHNHNVNISGGNGSTNYMVSADLRKREGVIKMTGFDRFNVRSLVSTKTLKDHLTISIGANMMYGKHFGVPSGNEGASVLDAMNYYSPTNAVKNADGTWTVGSGSKNYNPLALMEENKSETVWKRNQFVGKTALELWKGLVWNVNYSWSNYQSTYSAYNTRNSQLEGIGNKNGQATRNTYFGREQTFETYLNYNFTAGKNKFDLMAGYSWEEKKNNDGFGLSVEGYYNDDLGWYNMSYAQTILGVQNSVQSGYLEKVRNISFYGRVNYSFDSRYMLQATIRRDGSSVFGKNNRWGTFPSVSAAWNITEEKFMQNQHIFDNLKLRAGYGISGNTMGFDVYSSYNTYGASGTFVYDGKTYRTYGATKNANPDLKWESTGMLNIGLDFAFLKGRLNGTVEVYHKKTKDLIWSYPVSTTQYIYGWMDANVGEMTNKGIEFTLNAVPVRAKNFMWSTTLNLSHNKNTVDKMQNETFHTTNLTQGDPMVAGVSADGWTQRIMEGEPIGTFYTYQYAGTVNGRSEYYVLDENGNRTGETTNNPSLKDRSITGCAQPKLNAGWNNTLTYKNWSLNAFITGVFGNDIYNSPRAHYTAAQMFSDGKNVLKEFLSNPVGDASSSLPSDRYIEKGSYVRLQTLSLSYTFRNCFNDWIQDLTLYGTANNLFTITSYKGLDPEVNMGGIDPGIDYRWSRYPHTRTFMVGVKINFGGSKKK
;
A
#
# COMPACT_ATOMS: atom_id res chain seq x y z
N MET A 1 56.46 64.94 -21.72
CA MET A 1 57.91 64.89 -21.47
C MET A 1 57.97 63.91 -20.26
N GLN A 2 58.39 62.78 -20.28
CA GLN A 2 59.42 61.95 -20.86
C GLN A 2 59.02 60.47 -20.75
N ILE A 3 59.14 59.87 -21.85
CA ILE A 3 59.30 58.42 -22.08
C ILE A 3 60.68 58.05 -21.60
N VAL A 4 60.91 56.97 -20.82
CA VAL A 4 62.09 56.12 -20.98
C VAL A 4 61.89 54.81 -20.19
N GLN A 5 61.92 53.68 -20.89
CA GLN A 5 62.44 52.34 -20.59
C GLN A 5 62.05 51.58 -19.34
N LYS A 6 61.30 50.48 -19.62
CA LYS A 6 61.49 49.21 -18.96
C LYS A 6 61.19 48.01 -19.90
N THR A 7 62.09 47.81 -20.80
CA THR A 7 62.25 46.52 -21.50
C THR A 7 63.46 45.82 -20.90
N ASN A 8 63.21 44.71 -20.12
CA ASN A 8 64.11 43.58 -19.98
C ASN A 8 63.70 42.59 -18.84
N GLY A 9 62.54 42.71 -18.26
CA GLY A 9 62.08 41.73 -17.26
C GLY A 9 61.13 40.65 -17.75
N ARG A 10 60.64 40.71 -19.02
CA ARG A 10 59.63 39.79 -19.52
C ARG A 10 60.14 38.57 -20.25
N SER A 11 61.39 38.57 -20.72
CA SER A 11 61.96 37.43 -21.47
C SER A 11 62.44 36.31 -20.49
N MET A 12 63.07 36.73 -19.38
CA MET A 12 63.59 35.75 -18.36
C MET A 12 62.47 35.03 -17.57
N LYS A 13 61.35 35.69 -17.32
CA LYS A 13 60.14 35.04 -16.71
C LYS A 13 59.45 34.07 -17.68
N ARG A 14 59.50 34.33 -18.98
CA ARG A 14 58.94 33.40 -19.97
C ARG A 14 59.80 32.14 -20.18
N VAL A 15 61.08 32.25 -20.11
CA VAL A 15 62.02 31.12 -20.19
C VAL A 15 61.98 30.27 -18.92
N LEU A 16 61.87 30.87 -17.72
CA LEU A 16 61.67 30.14 -16.46
C LEU A 16 60.29 29.49 -16.35
N LEU A 17 59.24 30.12 -16.89
CA LEU A 17 57.89 29.51 -16.94
C LEU A 17 57.82 28.37 -17.95
N SER A 18 58.52 28.50 -19.09
CA SER A 18 58.57 27.44 -20.11
C SER A 18 59.44 26.25 -19.65
N SER A 19 60.52 26.48 -18.89
CA SER A 19 61.30 25.40 -18.29
C SER A 19 60.61 24.74 -17.12
N ALA A 20 59.81 25.47 -16.33
CA ALA A 20 58.93 24.88 -15.29
C ALA A 20 57.76 24.07 -15.89
N LEU A 21 57.18 24.50 -17.03
CA LEU A 21 56.17 23.71 -17.75
C LEU A 21 56.74 22.47 -18.43
N LEU A 22 57.98 22.48 -18.91
CA LEU A 22 58.65 21.30 -19.45
C LEU A 22 59.05 20.30 -18.33
N LEU A 23 59.43 20.78 -17.12
CA LEU A 23 59.69 19.88 -15.98
C LEU A 23 58.41 19.25 -15.38
N VAL A 24 57.22 19.90 -15.52
CA VAL A 24 55.94 19.37 -15.07
C VAL A 24 55.41 18.36 -16.09
N SER A 25 55.76 18.45 -17.38
CA SER A 25 55.30 17.50 -18.36
C SER A 25 56.09 16.16 -18.39
N THR A 26 57.11 15.99 -17.59
CA THR A 26 57.86 14.72 -17.47
C THR A 26 57.48 13.90 -16.22
N LEU A 27 56.52 14.33 -15.43
CA LEU A 27 55.86 13.47 -14.46
C LEU A 27 54.74 12.65 -15.16
N THR A 28 55.12 11.86 -16.14
CA THR A 28 54.32 10.72 -16.60
C THR A 28 54.17 9.80 -15.41
N PHE A 29 52.95 9.72 -14.86
CA PHE A 29 52.64 8.70 -13.90
C PHE A 29 52.84 7.35 -14.53
N ALA A 30 53.94 6.67 -14.18
CA ALA A 30 54.19 5.30 -14.62
C ALA A 30 53.05 4.42 -14.10
N GLN A 31 52.13 4.08 -14.97
CA GLN A 31 51.15 3.03 -14.67
C GLN A 31 51.89 1.70 -14.66
N SER A 32 51.77 0.91 -13.59
CA SER A 32 52.31 -0.44 -13.54
C SER A 32 51.24 -1.41 -14.06
N LYS A 33 51.63 -2.26 -14.98
CA LYS A 33 50.80 -3.35 -15.46
C LYS A 33 50.76 -4.45 -14.38
N VAL A 34 49.57 -4.69 -13.82
CA VAL A 34 49.32 -5.73 -12.84
C VAL A 34 48.46 -6.84 -13.46
N SER A 35 48.71 -8.07 -13.10
CA SER A 35 47.95 -9.24 -13.55
C SER A 35 47.72 -10.17 -12.38
N GLY A 36 46.70 -10.97 -12.47
CA GLY A 36 46.37 -11.97 -11.45
C GLY A 36 45.30 -12.94 -11.92
N THR A 37 45.07 -13.97 -11.13
CA THR A 37 44.04 -14.96 -11.35
C THR A 37 43.08 -14.97 -10.21
N VAL A 38 41.78 -14.97 -10.52
CA VAL A 38 40.70 -15.03 -9.55
C VAL A 38 40.06 -16.42 -9.59
N LYS A 39 40.00 -17.05 -8.43
CA LYS A 39 39.43 -18.39 -8.23
C LYS A 39 38.37 -18.38 -7.15
N ASP A 40 37.53 -19.41 -7.10
CA ASP A 40 36.65 -19.68 -5.96
C ASP A 40 37.40 -20.42 -4.83
N ALA A 41 36.70 -20.72 -3.73
CA ALA A 41 37.25 -21.47 -2.61
C ALA A 41 37.61 -22.92 -2.95
N ASN A 42 37.09 -23.49 -4.04
CA ASN A 42 37.38 -24.84 -4.53
C ASN A 42 38.57 -24.86 -5.49
N GLY A 43 39.09 -23.68 -5.88
CA GLY A 43 40.21 -23.54 -6.81
C GLY A 43 39.78 -23.41 -8.27
N ASP A 44 38.50 -23.36 -8.58
CA ASP A 44 37.96 -23.16 -9.92
C ASP A 44 38.11 -21.70 -10.39
N PRO A 45 38.53 -21.45 -11.64
CA PRO A 45 38.68 -20.09 -12.13
C PRO A 45 37.37 -19.37 -12.29
N LEU A 46 37.26 -18.15 -11.74
CA LEU A 46 36.09 -17.30 -11.85
C LEU A 46 36.18 -16.39 -13.07
N ILE A 47 35.31 -16.64 -14.03
CA ILE A 47 35.22 -15.90 -15.30
C ILE A 47 34.25 -14.75 -15.17
N GLY A 48 34.59 -13.57 -15.67
CA GLY A 48 33.66 -12.43 -15.64
C GLY A 48 33.69 -11.64 -14.34
N VAL A 49 34.64 -11.86 -13.45
CA VAL A 49 34.85 -11.05 -12.25
C VAL A 49 35.23 -9.63 -12.66
N SER A 50 34.50 -8.64 -12.18
CA SER A 50 34.88 -7.24 -12.35
C SER A 50 36.02 -6.89 -11.40
N VAL A 51 37.13 -6.48 -11.92
CA VAL A 51 38.33 -6.05 -11.20
C VAL A 51 38.52 -4.56 -11.44
N MET A 52 38.21 -3.72 -10.44
CA MET A 52 38.20 -2.26 -10.55
C MET A 52 39.29 -1.64 -9.65
N GLU A 53 40.09 -0.71 -10.19
CA GLU A 53 40.95 0.12 -9.35
C GLU A 53 40.10 1.04 -8.45
N VAL A 54 40.25 0.91 -7.13
CA VAL A 54 39.43 1.65 -6.15
C VAL A 54 39.62 3.16 -6.35
N GLY A 55 38.47 3.86 -6.44
CA GLY A 55 38.45 5.30 -6.66
C GLY A 55 38.64 5.72 -8.13
N THR A 56 38.62 4.78 -9.08
CA THR A 56 38.74 5.05 -10.54
C THR A 56 37.72 4.21 -11.32
N ASN A 57 37.51 4.52 -12.60
CA ASN A 57 36.74 3.68 -13.53
C ASN A 57 37.66 2.74 -14.32
N ASN A 58 38.94 2.64 -13.93
CA ASN A 58 39.89 1.75 -14.55
C ASN A 58 39.63 0.33 -14.05
N GLY A 59 39.26 -0.57 -14.95
CA GLY A 59 38.93 -1.96 -14.61
C GLY A 59 39.13 -2.93 -15.75
N ALA A 60 39.16 -4.19 -15.40
CA ALA A 60 39.22 -5.35 -16.30
C ALA A 60 38.19 -6.37 -15.84
N VAL A 61 37.89 -7.30 -16.72
CA VAL A 61 37.06 -8.46 -16.43
C VAL A 61 37.90 -9.71 -16.61
N THR A 62 37.81 -10.70 -15.71
CA THR A 62 38.56 -11.94 -15.81
C THR A 62 38.16 -12.76 -17.04
N ASP A 63 39.15 -13.36 -17.68
CA ASP A 63 39.01 -14.26 -18.84
C ASP A 63 38.49 -15.66 -18.43
N ILE A 64 38.47 -16.60 -19.40
CA ILE A 64 37.99 -17.97 -19.21
C ILE A 64 38.84 -18.77 -18.19
N ASN A 65 40.08 -18.38 -17.95
CA ASN A 65 40.97 -18.98 -16.97
C ASN A 65 41.02 -18.20 -15.64
N GLY A 66 40.08 -17.23 -15.46
CA GLY A 66 40.03 -16.36 -14.30
C GLY A 66 41.11 -15.28 -14.28
N ASN A 67 41.89 -15.07 -15.36
CA ASN A 67 42.98 -14.11 -15.38
C ASN A 67 42.48 -12.71 -15.72
N TYR A 68 43.12 -11.71 -15.10
CA TYR A 68 42.91 -10.29 -15.44
C TYR A 68 44.27 -9.61 -15.64
N THR A 69 44.26 -8.55 -16.42
CA THR A 69 45.37 -7.63 -16.58
C THR A 69 44.87 -6.19 -16.60
N LEU A 70 45.47 -5.33 -15.80
CA LEU A 70 45.04 -3.97 -15.64
C LEU A 70 46.25 -3.04 -15.46
N ASN A 71 46.25 -1.87 -16.07
CA ASN A 71 47.27 -0.84 -15.83
C ASN A 71 46.78 0.06 -14.69
N VAL A 72 47.47 0.10 -13.55
CA VAL A 72 47.04 0.83 -12.34
C VAL A 72 48.16 1.73 -11.82
N LYS A 73 47.81 2.68 -10.97
CA LYS A 73 48.78 3.51 -10.26
C LYS A 73 49.59 2.66 -9.29
N PRO A 74 50.89 2.94 -9.08
CA PRO A 74 51.70 2.25 -8.07
C PRO A 74 51.02 2.30 -6.69
N GLY A 75 50.82 1.13 -6.05
CA GLY A 75 50.22 1.04 -4.74
C GLY A 75 48.67 1.10 -4.72
N ALA A 76 48.01 1.08 -5.89
CA ALA A 76 46.55 1.06 -6.00
C ALA A 76 45.92 -0.14 -5.28
N LYS A 77 44.64 -0.02 -4.89
CA LYS A 77 43.80 -1.13 -4.42
C LYS A 77 42.85 -1.54 -5.53
N LEU A 78 42.66 -2.83 -5.69
CA LEU A 78 41.71 -3.42 -6.64
C LEU A 78 40.48 -3.91 -5.85
N LYS A 79 39.29 -3.49 -6.25
CA LYS A 79 38.03 -4.07 -5.79
C LYS A 79 37.60 -5.11 -6.81
N LEU A 80 37.47 -6.34 -6.34
CA LEU A 80 36.95 -7.45 -7.12
C LEU A 80 35.48 -7.66 -6.71
N SER A 81 34.61 -7.77 -7.68
CA SER A 81 33.20 -8.07 -7.48
C SER A 81 32.72 -9.04 -8.56
N TYR A 82 31.97 -10.03 -8.11
CA TYR A 82 31.34 -11.02 -8.95
C TYR A 82 29.98 -11.40 -8.37
N ILE A 83 29.00 -11.66 -9.23
CA ILE A 83 27.65 -12.02 -8.77
C ILE A 83 27.72 -13.35 -8.01
N GLY A 84 27.27 -13.33 -6.74
CA GLY A 84 27.29 -14.48 -5.85
C GLY A 84 28.62 -14.71 -5.11
N PHE A 85 29.49 -13.70 -5.08
CA PHE A 85 30.71 -13.71 -4.28
C PHE A 85 30.86 -12.42 -3.47
N THR A 86 31.41 -12.53 -2.29
CA THR A 86 31.70 -11.37 -1.43
C THR A 86 32.72 -10.46 -2.10
N PRO A 87 32.44 -9.18 -2.35
CA PRO A 87 33.40 -8.27 -2.93
C PRO A 87 34.65 -8.14 -2.05
N GLN A 88 35.83 -8.28 -2.66
CA GLN A 88 37.09 -8.21 -1.95
C GLN A 88 37.92 -7.04 -2.46
N THR A 89 38.60 -6.35 -1.55
CA THR A 89 39.58 -5.31 -1.93
C THR A 89 40.97 -5.77 -1.58
N VAL A 90 41.85 -5.86 -2.60
CA VAL A 90 43.23 -6.30 -2.46
C VAL A 90 44.18 -5.20 -2.92
N LYS A 91 45.44 -5.23 -2.47
CA LYS A 91 46.49 -4.37 -3.01
C LYS A 91 46.89 -4.87 -4.39
N ALA A 92 47.00 -3.97 -5.35
CA ALA A 92 47.42 -4.32 -6.70
C ALA A 92 48.84 -4.90 -6.70
N GLY A 93 49.02 -6.07 -7.32
CA GLY A 93 50.32 -6.77 -7.45
C GLY A 93 50.32 -7.60 -8.71
N SER A 94 51.53 -7.90 -9.23
CA SER A 94 51.69 -8.77 -10.38
C SER A 94 51.59 -10.24 -9.96
N ASN A 95 50.98 -11.08 -10.78
CA ASN A 95 50.73 -12.51 -10.54
C ASN A 95 50.01 -12.87 -9.24
N SER A 96 49.08 -11.99 -8.79
CA SER A 96 48.27 -12.21 -7.59
C SER A 96 47.27 -13.35 -7.81
N GLN A 97 47.27 -14.36 -6.95
CA GLN A 97 46.17 -15.32 -6.87
C GLN A 97 45.17 -14.83 -5.83
N ILE A 98 43.92 -14.60 -6.24
CA ILE A 98 42.87 -14.05 -5.41
C ILE A 98 41.74 -15.09 -5.33
N VAL A 99 41.41 -15.48 -4.12
CA VAL A 99 40.26 -16.38 -3.87
C VAL A 99 39.08 -15.54 -3.39
N LEU A 100 38.02 -15.50 -4.19
CA LEU A 100 36.78 -14.91 -3.77
C LEU A 100 35.98 -15.94 -2.98
N GLN A 101 35.47 -15.54 -1.84
CA GLN A 101 34.52 -16.34 -1.04
C GLN A 101 33.11 -16.21 -1.63
N GLU A 102 32.44 -17.34 -1.77
CA GLU A 102 31.02 -17.32 -2.13
C GLU A 102 30.23 -16.41 -1.18
N ASP A 103 29.32 -15.66 -1.75
CA ASP A 103 28.54 -14.69 -1.02
C ASP A 103 27.41 -15.40 -0.25
N ASN A 104 27.66 -15.70 1.01
CA ASN A 104 26.62 -16.08 1.97
C ASN A 104 25.83 -14.84 2.46
N THR A 105 25.61 -13.86 1.59
CA THR A 105 25.08 -12.53 1.93
C THR A 105 23.70 -12.58 2.53
N ALA A 106 22.87 -13.55 2.24
CA ALA A 106 21.53 -13.67 2.83
C ALA A 106 21.57 -13.70 4.38
N LEU A 107 22.63 -14.25 4.98
CA LEU A 107 22.78 -14.36 6.45
C LEU A 107 23.44 -13.13 7.09
N ASN A 108 24.27 -12.41 6.34
CA ASN A 108 24.95 -11.19 6.82
C ASN A 108 24.20 -9.90 6.42
N GLU A 109 23.10 -10.02 5.68
CA GLU A 109 22.23 -8.91 5.32
C GLU A 109 21.76 -8.17 6.57
N VAL A 110 21.79 -6.84 6.51
CA VAL A 110 21.32 -5.98 7.59
C VAL A 110 19.86 -5.66 7.36
N VAL A 111 19.02 -5.96 8.33
CA VAL A 111 17.58 -5.66 8.32
C VAL A 111 17.25 -4.58 9.34
N VAL A 112 16.23 -3.77 9.04
CA VAL A 112 15.76 -2.73 9.97
C VAL A 112 14.82 -3.37 10.99
N VAL A 113 15.12 -3.18 12.29
CA VAL A 113 14.41 -3.84 13.41
C VAL A 113 13.77 -2.83 14.37
N GLY A 114 13.30 -1.72 13.87
CA GLY A 114 12.78 -0.62 14.70
C GLY A 114 13.87 0.04 15.55
N TYR A 115 14.06 1.34 15.41
CA TYR A 115 15.11 2.14 16.11
C TYR A 115 16.52 1.56 16.00
N GLY A 116 16.81 0.80 14.93
CA GLY A 116 18.14 0.24 14.70
C GLY A 116 18.16 -0.79 13.57
N THR A 117 19.34 -1.37 13.35
CA THR A 117 19.56 -2.40 12.35
C THR A 117 20.25 -3.60 12.97
N MET A 118 19.91 -4.80 12.54
CA MET A 118 20.52 -6.06 12.97
C MET A 118 20.93 -6.91 11.76
N ARG A 119 21.93 -7.76 11.93
CA ARG A 119 22.22 -8.78 10.91
C ARG A 119 21.12 -9.82 10.91
N ARG A 120 20.67 -10.27 9.75
CA ARG A 120 19.58 -11.24 9.59
C ARG A 120 19.78 -12.51 10.43
N LYS A 121 21.02 -12.96 10.56
CA LYS A 121 21.36 -14.12 11.40
C LYS A 121 21.11 -13.90 12.91
N ASP A 122 21.17 -12.66 13.38
CA ASP A 122 20.97 -12.30 14.79
C ASP A 122 19.49 -11.97 15.12
N VAL A 123 18.60 -11.86 14.11
CA VAL A 123 17.17 -11.52 14.28
C VAL A 123 16.42 -12.71 14.88
N THR A 124 15.64 -12.46 15.94
CA THR A 124 14.81 -13.47 16.62
C THR A 124 13.35 -13.46 16.19
N SER A 125 12.92 -12.41 15.47
CA SER A 125 11.54 -12.12 15.11
C SER A 125 11.27 -12.36 13.61
N SER A 126 9.98 -12.30 13.23
CA SER A 126 9.52 -12.51 11.86
C SER A 126 9.56 -11.20 11.06
N ILE A 127 10.56 -11.05 10.19
CA ILE A 127 10.75 -9.87 9.32
C ILE A 127 10.97 -10.32 7.89
N THR A 128 10.23 -9.73 6.95
CA THR A 128 10.45 -9.92 5.51
C THR A 128 10.92 -8.60 4.89
N THR A 129 12.09 -8.63 4.28
CA THR A 129 12.65 -7.49 3.53
C THR A 129 12.39 -7.70 2.04
N VAL A 130 11.82 -6.71 1.38
CA VAL A 130 11.65 -6.64 -0.08
C VAL A 130 12.48 -5.47 -0.59
N LYS A 131 13.49 -5.75 -1.41
CA LYS A 131 14.36 -4.72 -2.00
C LYS A 131 13.69 -4.05 -3.18
N ALA A 132 14.16 -2.86 -3.56
CA ALA A 132 13.60 -2.09 -4.68
C ALA A 132 13.53 -2.88 -6.00
N GLU A 133 14.52 -3.75 -6.26
CA GLU A 133 14.56 -4.61 -7.45
C GLU A 133 13.52 -5.74 -7.44
N ASP A 134 13.06 -6.15 -6.25
CA ASP A 134 12.08 -7.23 -6.07
C ASP A 134 10.64 -6.72 -5.94
N LEU A 135 10.46 -5.41 -5.75
CA LEU A 135 9.14 -4.78 -5.69
C LEU A 135 8.40 -4.90 -7.04
N ASN A 136 7.09 -4.97 -7.00
CA ASN A 136 6.29 -4.97 -8.22
C ASN A 136 6.53 -3.69 -9.01
N GLN A 137 6.68 -3.81 -10.33
CA GLN A 137 6.83 -2.69 -11.25
C GLN A 137 5.48 -2.38 -11.91
N GLY A 138 5.15 -1.09 -12.02
CA GLY A 138 3.87 -0.67 -12.60
C GLY A 138 3.54 0.80 -12.28
N VAL A 139 2.37 1.24 -12.72
CA VAL A 139 1.84 2.57 -12.42
C VAL A 139 1.15 2.55 -11.05
N PHE A 140 1.95 2.60 -9.99
CA PHE A 140 1.45 2.57 -8.61
C PHE A 140 1.38 3.97 -8.04
N THR A 141 0.27 4.30 -7.39
CA THR A 141 0.07 5.56 -6.65
C THR A 141 0.47 5.43 -5.20
N ASP A 142 0.42 4.21 -4.66
CA ASP A 142 0.72 3.88 -3.28
C ASP A 142 1.81 2.79 -3.20
N PRO A 143 2.89 2.99 -2.41
CA PRO A 143 3.94 1.98 -2.25
C PRO A 143 3.46 0.62 -1.74
N GLY A 144 2.34 0.57 -1.02
CA GLY A 144 1.75 -0.68 -0.54
C GLY A 144 1.32 -1.63 -1.67
N GLN A 145 0.92 -1.10 -2.82
CA GLN A 145 0.58 -1.90 -4.01
C GLN A 145 1.78 -2.70 -4.54
N MET A 146 3.00 -2.17 -4.34
CA MET A 146 4.24 -2.84 -4.77
C MET A 146 4.53 -4.12 -3.99
N LEU A 147 3.88 -4.32 -2.84
CA LEU A 147 4.06 -5.49 -1.96
C LEU A 147 3.11 -6.64 -2.25
N GLN A 148 2.12 -6.47 -3.14
CA GLN A 148 1.13 -7.50 -3.43
C GLN A 148 1.80 -8.82 -3.82
N GLY A 149 1.52 -9.91 -3.05
CA GLY A 149 2.07 -11.25 -3.25
C GLY A 149 3.56 -11.42 -2.94
N LYS A 150 4.28 -10.36 -2.55
CA LYS A 150 5.72 -10.42 -2.22
C LYS A 150 6.00 -10.85 -0.78
N VAL A 151 5.05 -10.67 0.11
CA VAL A 151 5.18 -10.98 1.55
C VAL A 151 4.09 -11.97 1.94
N PRO A 152 4.44 -13.16 2.47
CA PRO A 152 3.44 -14.11 2.92
C PRO A 152 2.64 -13.54 4.11
N GLY A 153 1.33 -13.80 4.11
CA GLY A 153 0.42 -13.27 5.13
C GLY A 153 -0.02 -11.81 4.92
N LEU A 154 0.57 -11.09 3.96
CA LEU A 154 0.15 -9.74 3.56
C LEU A 154 -0.82 -9.84 2.38
N VAL A 155 -2.05 -9.41 2.58
CA VAL A 155 -3.09 -9.31 1.55
C VAL A 155 -3.23 -7.86 1.13
N VAL A 156 -3.08 -7.59 -0.16
CA VAL A 156 -3.24 -6.27 -0.76
C VAL A 156 -4.34 -6.37 -1.81
N SER A 157 -5.46 -5.68 -1.61
CA SER A 157 -6.50 -5.52 -2.63
C SER A 157 -6.26 -4.21 -3.37
N SER A 158 -5.81 -4.32 -4.61
CA SER A 158 -5.48 -3.16 -5.45
C SER A 158 -6.72 -2.54 -6.08
N THR A 159 -6.61 -1.30 -6.50
CA THR A 159 -7.62 -0.60 -7.31
C THR A 159 -6.96 0.04 -8.52
N ALA A 160 -7.66 0.06 -9.65
CA ALA A 160 -7.23 0.80 -10.83
C ALA A 160 -7.70 2.26 -10.83
N ASP A 161 -8.56 2.64 -9.89
CA ASP A 161 -8.96 4.04 -9.70
C ASP A 161 -7.72 4.90 -9.45
N PRO A 162 -7.46 5.94 -10.26
CA PRO A 162 -6.34 6.86 -10.02
C PRO A 162 -6.36 7.50 -8.63
N ASN A 163 -7.53 7.65 -8.04
CA ASN A 163 -7.76 8.30 -6.76
C ASN A 163 -7.93 7.30 -5.60
N GLY A 164 -7.99 6.00 -5.90
CA GLY A 164 -8.22 4.95 -4.92
C GLY A 164 -6.96 4.53 -4.17
N SER A 165 -7.11 4.16 -2.90
CA SER A 165 -6.06 3.56 -2.09
C SER A 165 -6.25 2.05 -1.99
N PRO A 166 -5.16 1.25 -1.94
CA PRO A 166 -5.26 -0.18 -1.72
C PRO A 166 -5.73 -0.47 -0.28
N THR A 167 -6.44 -1.58 -0.11
CA THR A 167 -6.69 -2.13 1.23
C THR A 167 -5.58 -3.14 1.54
N ILE A 168 -4.93 -2.98 2.70
CA ILE A 168 -3.81 -3.81 3.13
C ILE A 168 -4.11 -4.42 4.49
N THR A 169 -4.04 -5.76 4.57
CA THR A 169 -4.20 -6.49 5.83
C THR A 169 -3.05 -7.48 6.02
N LEU A 170 -2.62 -7.70 7.27
CA LEU A 170 -1.54 -8.61 7.61
C LEU A 170 -2.01 -9.64 8.63
N ARG A 171 -1.93 -10.94 8.25
CA ARG A 171 -2.35 -12.08 9.09
C ARG A 171 -3.81 -11.96 9.56
N GLY A 172 -4.69 -11.55 8.64
CA GLY A 172 -6.13 -11.43 8.86
C GLY A 172 -6.56 -10.23 9.70
N ALA A 173 -7.86 -10.02 9.76
CA ALA A 173 -8.49 -8.97 10.57
C ALA A 173 -8.24 -9.21 12.06
N SER A 174 -8.00 -8.15 12.82
CA SER A 174 -7.78 -8.19 14.27
C SER A 174 -8.61 -7.18 15.04
N THR A 175 -9.60 -6.57 14.41
CA THR A 175 -10.55 -5.63 15.01
C THR A 175 -11.87 -5.66 14.24
N LEU A 176 -12.94 -5.20 14.83
CA LEU A 176 -14.24 -4.98 14.18
C LEU A 176 -14.40 -3.54 13.65
N ARG A 177 -13.36 -2.70 13.77
CA ARG A 177 -13.45 -1.28 13.37
C ARG A 177 -12.92 -1.08 11.96
N THR A 178 -13.74 -0.51 11.08
CA THR A 178 -13.35 -0.10 9.74
C THR A 178 -12.23 0.94 9.80
N GLY A 179 -11.21 0.81 8.93
CA GLY A 179 -10.04 1.70 8.91
C GLY A 179 -8.97 1.42 9.98
N ALA A 180 -9.24 0.50 10.95
CA ALA A 180 -8.29 0.14 12.00
C ALA A 180 -7.50 -1.14 11.72
N MET A 181 -7.63 -1.73 10.53
CA MET A 181 -7.04 -3.02 10.16
C MET A 181 -5.71 -2.92 9.40
N SER A 182 -5.34 -1.71 8.94
CA SER A 182 -4.12 -1.49 8.17
C SER A 182 -2.86 -1.60 9.03
N PRO A 183 -1.73 -2.08 8.47
CA PRO A 183 -0.44 -2.02 9.13
C PRO A 183 -0.01 -0.59 9.45
N TYR A 184 0.84 -0.45 10.46
CA TYR A 184 1.42 0.84 10.83
C TYR A 184 2.66 1.16 9.98
N TYR A 185 2.76 2.38 9.46
CA TYR A 185 3.86 2.75 8.59
C TYR A 185 4.95 3.54 9.32
N VAL A 186 6.20 3.24 8.95
CA VAL A 186 7.39 3.94 9.43
C VAL A 186 8.25 4.28 8.22
N VAL A 187 8.57 5.56 8.02
CA VAL A 187 9.41 6.01 6.89
C VAL A 187 10.72 6.55 7.41
N ASP A 188 11.84 5.97 6.99
CA ASP A 188 13.19 6.32 7.45
C ASP A 188 13.32 6.40 8.97
N GLY A 189 12.60 5.54 9.70
CA GLY A 189 12.59 5.49 11.16
C GLY A 189 11.72 6.57 11.82
N ILE A 190 10.88 7.29 11.08
CA ILE A 190 9.85 8.17 11.65
C ILE A 190 8.52 7.43 11.61
N PRO A 191 7.92 7.15 12.77
CA PRO A 191 6.65 6.45 12.86
C PRO A 191 5.45 7.33 12.47
N GLY A 192 4.39 6.72 11.94
CA GLY A 192 3.10 7.37 11.64
C GLY A 192 3.06 8.18 10.35
N VAL A 193 4.11 8.16 9.55
CA VAL A 193 4.18 8.90 8.29
C VAL A 193 3.21 8.30 7.28
N ASP A 194 2.43 9.15 6.62
CA ASP A 194 1.60 8.76 5.49
C ASP A 194 2.49 8.41 4.29
N ILE A 195 2.37 7.17 3.81
CA ILE A 195 3.25 6.64 2.77
C ILE A 195 3.07 7.31 1.40
N SER A 196 1.96 7.99 1.16
CA SER A 196 1.73 8.73 -0.09
C SER A 196 2.76 9.84 -0.34
N ILE A 197 3.46 10.30 0.71
CA ILE A 197 4.54 11.30 0.60
C ILE A 197 5.83 10.71 -0.02
N VAL A 198 5.95 9.38 -0.06
CA VAL A 198 7.12 8.68 -0.61
C VAL A 198 6.87 8.33 -2.06
N SER A 199 7.75 8.79 -2.95
CA SER A 199 7.74 8.33 -4.34
C SER A 199 8.22 6.88 -4.41
N PRO A 200 7.50 5.98 -5.12
CA PRO A 200 7.95 4.59 -5.31
C PRO A 200 9.39 4.48 -5.84
N GLU A 201 9.81 5.40 -6.69
CA GLU A 201 11.14 5.46 -7.28
C GLU A 201 12.26 5.80 -6.26
N ASP A 202 11.89 6.39 -5.12
CA ASP A 202 12.83 6.76 -4.05
C ASP A 202 13.02 5.65 -3.00
N ILE A 203 12.29 4.55 -3.10
CA ILE A 203 12.37 3.43 -2.16
C ILE A 203 13.66 2.63 -2.40
N GLU A 204 14.36 2.29 -1.31
CA GLU A 204 15.51 1.37 -1.28
C GLU A 204 15.08 -0.04 -0.88
N SER A 205 14.28 -0.14 0.18
CA SER A 205 13.71 -1.40 0.68
C SER A 205 12.44 -1.16 1.49
N ILE A 206 11.64 -2.22 1.61
CA ILE A 206 10.49 -2.27 2.51
C ILE A 206 10.66 -3.48 3.41
N ASP A 207 10.68 -3.25 4.73
CA ASP A 207 10.73 -4.30 5.75
C ASP A 207 9.35 -4.46 6.38
N VAL A 208 8.79 -5.66 6.33
CA VAL A 208 7.48 -5.97 6.92
C VAL A 208 7.68 -6.77 8.19
N LEU A 209 7.34 -6.17 9.33
CA LEU A 209 7.38 -6.77 10.66
C LEU A 209 6.04 -7.45 10.92
N ARG A 210 6.05 -8.79 11.02
CA ARG A 210 4.83 -9.60 10.99
C ARG A 210 4.41 -10.16 12.34
N ASP A 211 5.32 -10.26 13.31
CA ASP A 211 5.01 -10.79 14.63
C ASP A 211 5.06 -9.73 15.75
N ALA A 212 4.44 -10.04 16.88
CA ALA A 212 4.35 -9.12 18.01
C ALA A 212 5.72 -8.81 18.63
N THR A 213 6.74 -9.65 18.45
CA THR A 213 8.08 -9.40 19.01
C THR A 213 8.88 -8.40 18.20
N ALA A 214 8.69 -8.40 16.86
CA ALA A 214 9.23 -7.34 15.98
C ALA A 214 8.50 -6.02 16.18
N THR A 215 7.18 -6.06 16.41
CA THR A 215 6.32 -4.88 16.41
C THR A 215 6.13 -4.26 17.80
N ALA A 216 6.44 -4.95 18.90
CA ALA A 216 6.23 -4.48 20.28
C ALA A 216 6.89 -3.13 20.58
N ILE A 217 8.00 -2.81 19.91
CA ILE A 217 8.68 -1.52 20.06
C ILE A 217 7.83 -0.34 19.57
N TYR A 218 6.84 -0.59 18.71
CA TYR A 218 5.86 0.39 18.22
C TYR A 218 4.54 0.36 19.01
N GLY A 219 4.39 -0.58 19.95
CA GLY A 219 3.38 -0.64 21.00
C GLY A 219 1.94 -0.68 20.49
N SER A 220 1.18 0.31 20.90
CA SER A 220 -0.26 0.41 20.73
C SER A 220 -0.74 0.64 19.29
N LYS A 221 0.15 0.75 18.32
CA LYS A 221 -0.22 0.96 16.90
C LYS A 221 0.14 -0.23 16.02
N ALA A 222 0.67 -1.30 16.62
CA ALA A 222 1.38 -2.36 15.93
C ALA A 222 0.63 -3.69 15.86
N ALA A 223 -0.61 -3.77 16.32
CA ALA A 223 -1.40 -5.01 16.32
C ALA A 223 -1.61 -5.63 14.93
N ASN A 224 -1.65 -4.77 13.90
CA ASN A 224 -1.80 -5.19 12.50
C ASN A 224 -0.48 -5.33 11.75
N GLY A 225 0.67 -5.34 12.48
CA GLY A 225 2.00 -5.34 11.88
C GLY A 225 2.54 -3.94 11.59
N VAL A 226 3.80 -3.89 11.17
CA VAL A 226 4.49 -2.63 10.84
C VAL A 226 5.18 -2.77 9.49
N ILE A 227 5.05 -1.77 8.64
CA ILE A 227 5.73 -1.66 7.36
C ILE A 227 6.74 -0.52 7.45
N ILE A 228 8.03 -0.84 7.38
CA ILE A 228 9.12 0.12 7.43
C ILE A 228 9.62 0.37 6.01
N ILE A 229 9.52 1.60 5.55
CA ILE A 229 10.03 2.03 4.25
C ILE A 229 11.38 2.72 4.48
N THR A 230 12.42 2.17 3.89
CA THR A 230 13.74 2.80 3.82
C THR A 230 13.89 3.41 2.44
N THR A 231 14.20 4.69 2.40
CA THR A 231 14.39 5.40 1.15
C THR A 231 15.87 5.52 0.81
N LYS A 232 16.16 5.73 -0.48
CA LYS A 232 17.52 5.95 -0.99
C LYS A 232 18.21 7.09 -0.24
N LYS A 233 19.49 6.90 0.06
CA LYS A 233 20.34 7.86 0.76
C LYS A 233 21.44 8.38 -0.16
N GLY A 234 22.06 9.49 0.22
CA GLY A 234 23.20 10.02 -0.50
C GLY A 234 24.39 9.04 -0.51
N SER A 235 25.05 8.94 -1.64
CA SER A 235 26.29 8.17 -1.80
C SER A 235 27.43 8.82 -1.03
N LYS A 236 28.39 8.02 -0.55
CA LYS A 236 29.52 8.55 0.28
C LYS A 236 30.64 9.21 -0.54
N GLU A 237 30.66 9.06 -1.86
CA GLU A 237 31.87 9.36 -2.61
C GLU A 237 31.70 10.33 -3.78
N ARG A 238 30.64 10.28 -4.55
CA ARG A 238 30.45 11.11 -5.75
C ARG A 238 29.01 11.54 -5.92
N THR A 239 28.83 12.68 -6.57
CA THR A 239 27.52 13.07 -7.05
C THR A 239 27.11 12.13 -8.18
N ASN A 240 25.95 11.50 -7.99
CA ASN A 240 25.27 10.67 -8.99
C ASN A 240 23.93 11.32 -9.31
N VAL A 241 23.59 11.40 -10.58
CA VAL A 241 22.29 11.87 -11.06
C VAL A 241 21.62 10.69 -11.71
N THR A 242 20.43 10.34 -11.27
CA THR A 242 19.61 9.30 -11.87
C THR A 242 18.32 9.92 -12.38
N TYR A 243 17.99 9.64 -13.63
CA TYR A 243 16.67 9.89 -14.19
C TYR A 243 15.94 8.56 -14.39
N ASN A 244 14.69 8.50 -13.98
CA ASN A 244 13.78 7.40 -14.29
C ASN A 244 12.47 7.97 -14.82
N GLY A 245 12.11 7.61 -16.05
CA GLY A 245 10.88 8.07 -16.67
C GLY A 245 10.19 6.96 -17.42
N TYR A 246 8.84 6.99 -17.43
CA TYR A 246 8.04 6.06 -18.21
C TYR A 246 6.76 6.70 -18.75
N VAL A 247 6.23 6.08 -19.81
CA VAL A 247 4.88 6.27 -20.31
C VAL A 247 4.14 4.95 -20.22
N ALA A 248 2.89 4.98 -19.79
CA ALA A 248 2.05 3.81 -19.66
C ALA A 248 0.69 4.03 -20.32
N ILE A 249 0.13 2.93 -20.84
CA ILE A 249 -1.18 2.88 -21.50
C ILE A 249 -2.03 1.89 -20.71
N ASP A 250 -3.16 2.37 -20.19
CA ASP A 250 -4.13 1.60 -19.42
C ASP A 250 -5.34 1.29 -20.29
N ASN A 251 -5.65 -0.01 -20.47
CA ASN A 251 -6.85 -0.49 -21.15
C ASN A 251 -7.69 -1.30 -20.17
N ILE A 252 -9.02 -1.19 -20.28
CA ILE A 252 -9.93 -1.99 -19.46
C ILE A 252 -9.75 -3.49 -19.72
N LEU A 253 -9.78 -4.31 -18.67
CA LEU A 253 -9.66 -5.76 -18.77
C LEU A 253 -10.94 -6.43 -19.29
N LYS A 254 -12.10 -6.01 -18.78
CA LYS A 254 -13.41 -6.60 -19.06
C LYS A 254 -14.51 -5.57 -18.92
N LYS A 255 -15.55 -5.68 -19.74
CA LYS A 255 -16.81 -4.93 -19.65
C LYS A 255 -17.91 -5.88 -19.17
N TYR A 256 -19.00 -5.32 -18.63
CA TYR A 256 -20.21 -6.10 -18.42
C TYR A 256 -20.90 -6.39 -19.75
N ASP A 257 -21.45 -7.60 -19.89
CA ASP A 257 -22.23 -8.01 -21.05
C ASP A 257 -23.69 -7.56 -20.87
N VAL A 258 -23.90 -6.26 -21.04
CA VAL A 258 -25.22 -5.63 -20.97
C VAL A 258 -25.95 -5.76 -22.30
N CYS A 259 -27.30 -5.64 -22.29
CA CYS A 259 -28.09 -5.69 -23.48
C CYS A 259 -27.82 -4.52 -24.43
N THR A 260 -27.81 -4.77 -25.72
CA THR A 260 -27.90 -3.73 -26.77
C THR A 260 -29.35 -3.27 -26.93
N ALA A 261 -29.58 -2.16 -27.63
CA ALA A 261 -30.92 -1.69 -27.94
C ALA A 261 -31.73 -2.75 -28.72
N ASP A 262 -31.06 -3.46 -29.62
CA ASP A 262 -31.71 -4.52 -30.43
C ASP A 262 -32.05 -5.75 -29.57
N ASP A 263 -31.21 -6.12 -28.62
CA ASP A 263 -31.51 -7.18 -27.65
C ASP A 263 -32.80 -6.85 -26.86
N LEU A 264 -32.91 -5.62 -26.37
CA LEU A 264 -34.10 -5.16 -25.60
C LEU A 264 -35.37 -5.10 -26.47
N ARG A 265 -35.28 -4.63 -27.74
CA ARG A 265 -36.36 -4.54 -28.67
C ARG A 265 -36.89 -5.94 -29.05
N GLN A 266 -35.98 -6.87 -29.33
CA GLN A 266 -36.31 -8.25 -29.63
C GLN A 266 -36.99 -8.93 -28.45
N TYR A 267 -36.42 -8.81 -27.24
CA TYR A 267 -37.00 -9.36 -26.02
C TYR A 267 -38.41 -8.80 -25.74
N ALA A 268 -38.62 -7.51 -25.89
CA ALA A 268 -39.90 -6.86 -25.70
C ALA A 268 -40.94 -7.36 -26.68
N LYS A 269 -40.55 -7.55 -27.97
CA LYS A 269 -41.38 -8.09 -29.00
C LYS A 269 -41.78 -9.55 -28.72
N ASP A 270 -40.83 -10.40 -28.38
CA ASP A 270 -41.03 -11.83 -28.14
C ASP A 270 -41.91 -12.11 -26.91
N ASN A 271 -41.89 -11.19 -25.92
CA ASN A 271 -42.66 -11.31 -24.69
C ASN A 271 -43.90 -10.40 -24.66
N ASN A 272 -44.23 -9.72 -25.77
CA ASN A 272 -45.34 -8.78 -25.87
C ASN A 272 -45.32 -7.68 -24.77
N ILE A 273 -44.13 -7.10 -24.51
CA ILE A 273 -43.90 -6.05 -23.52
C ILE A 273 -43.77 -4.70 -24.24
N THR A 274 -44.38 -3.67 -23.70
CA THR A 274 -44.16 -2.31 -24.20
C THR A 274 -42.82 -1.77 -23.70
N LEU A 275 -41.83 -1.64 -24.61
CA LEU A 275 -40.54 -1.07 -24.31
C LEU A 275 -40.60 0.45 -24.31
N LYS A 276 -39.94 1.11 -23.34
CA LYS A 276 -39.68 2.55 -23.35
C LYS A 276 -38.49 2.81 -24.30
N ASP A 277 -38.76 2.85 -25.60
CA ASP A 277 -37.76 2.93 -26.67
C ASP A 277 -37.49 4.42 -27.03
N GLY A 278 -36.29 4.90 -26.83
CA GLY A 278 -35.85 6.22 -27.24
C GLY A 278 -35.36 6.30 -28.70
N GLY A 279 -35.44 5.18 -29.47
CA GLY A 279 -35.08 5.14 -30.88
C GLY A 279 -33.62 5.05 -31.23
N ALA A 280 -32.70 5.14 -30.24
CA ALA A 280 -31.25 5.10 -30.46
C ALA A 280 -30.69 3.66 -30.29
N ASN A 281 -29.39 3.53 -30.49
CA ASN A 281 -28.57 2.36 -30.15
C ASN A 281 -27.21 2.84 -29.66
N THR A 282 -27.09 3.09 -28.34
CA THR A 282 -25.91 3.69 -27.71
C THR A 282 -25.20 2.66 -26.83
N ASP A 283 -23.90 2.46 -27.05
CA ASP A 283 -23.04 1.72 -26.11
C ASP A 283 -22.51 2.69 -25.05
N TRP A 284 -23.17 2.71 -23.90
CA TRP A 284 -22.83 3.64 -22.81
C TRP A 284 -21.52 3.33 -22.14
N GLN A 285 -21.04 2.08 -22.18
CA GLN A 285 -19.70 1.75 -21.68
C GLN A 285 -18.62 2.38 -22.58
N ASP A 286 -18.76 2.34 -23.90
CA ASP A 286 -17.84 2.96 -24.86
C ASP A 286 -17.88 4.50 -24.80
N GLU A 287 -19.06 5.08 -24.56
CA GLU A 287 -19.19 6.53 -24.39
C GLU A 287 -18.48 7.06 -23.15
N VAL A 288 -18.41 6.30 -22.06
CA VAL A 288 -17.79 6.69 -20.78
C VAL A 288 -16.31 6.33 -20.71
N LEU A 289 -15.93 5.20 -21.31
CA LEU A 289 -14.59 4.65 -21.20
C LEU A 289 -13.60 5.29 -22.18
N ARG A 290 -12.33 5.21 -21.85
CA ARG A 290 -11.21 5.59 -22.73
C ARG A 290 -9.99 4.75 -22.44
N THR A 291 -9.00 4.79 -23.32
CA THR A 291 -7.64 4.39 -23.04
C THR A 291 -6.99 5.47 -22.17
N GLY A 292 -6.52 5.10 -20.96
CA GLY A 292 -5.82 6.02 -20.07
C GLY A 292 -4.33 6.12 -20.43
N ILE A 293 -3.77 7.33 -20.42
CA ILE A 293 -2.34 7.57 -20.65
C ILE A 293 -1.73 8.15 -19.39
N SER A 294 -0.68 7.50 -18.89
CA SER A 294 0.01 7.92 -17.67
C SER A 294 1.49 8.12 -17.96
N HIS A 295 2.12 9.07 -17.27
CA HIS A 295 3.57 9.22 -17.33
C HIS A 295 4.16 9.63 -15.97
N ASN A 296 5.43 9.27 -15.77
CA ASN A 296 6.20 9.66 -14.60
C ASN A 296 7.60 10.13 -14.99
N HIS A 297 8.10 11.12 -14.27
CA HIS A 297 9.46 11.63 -14.40
C HIS A 297 10.06 11.82 -13.01
N ASN A 298 11.07 11.03 -12.67
CA ASN A 298 11.80 11.12 -11.42
C ASN A 298 13.26 11.47 -11.67
N VAL A 299 13.75 12.50 -11.01
CA VAL A 299 15.17 12.90 -11.00
C VAL A 299 15.68 12.79 -9.58
N ASN A 300 16.75 12.04 -9.38
CA ASN A 300 17.42 11.90 -8.09
C ASN A 300 18.88 12.34 -8.22
N ILE A 301 19.29 13.27 -7.37
CA ILE A 301 20.67 13.76 -7.26
C ILE A 301 21.16 13.37 -5.87
N SER A 302 22.20 12.56 -5.82
CA SER A 302 22.76 12.08 -4.55
C SER A 302 24.27 12.11 -4.58
N GLY A 303 24.89 12.41 -3.45
CA GLY A 303 26.34 12.48 -3.35
C GLY A 303 26.85 12.69 -1.93
N GLY A 304 28.17 12.82 -1.79
CA GLY A 304 28.81 13.07 -0.50
C GLY A 304 30.31 13.18 -0.59
N ASN A 305 30.94 13.46 0.54
CA ASN A 305 32.40 13.58 0.68
C ASN A 305 32.97 12.73 1.82
N GLY A 306 32.26 11.68 2.23
CA GLY A 306 32.62 10.84 3.38
C GLY A 306 32.06 11.32 4.71
N SER A 307 32.08 12.61 5.02
CA SER A 307 31.49 13.18 6.24
C SER A 307 30.06 13.60 6.01
N THR A 308 29.77 14.24 4.90
CA THR A 308 28.42 14.74 4.54
C THR A 308 27.90 14.01 3.33
N ASN A 309 26.67 13.51 3.46
CA ASN A 309 25.92 12.89 2.36
C ASN A 309 24.64 13.69 2.12
N TYR A 310 24.25 13.83 0.88
CA TYR A 310 23.02 14.50 0.49
C TYR A 310 22.26 13.74 -0.60
N MET A 311 20.97 13.91 -0.59
CA MET A 311 20.07 13.43 -1.63
C MET A 311 18.96 14.45 -1.86
N VAL A 312 18.65 14.73 -3.11
CA VAL A 312 17.49 15.51 -3.54
C VAL A 312 16.79 14.72 -4.65
N SER A 313 15.50 14.51 -4.51
CA SER A 313 14.66 13.86 -5.52
C SER A 313 13.50 14.78 -5.88
N ALA A 314 13.13 14.80 -7.15
CA ALA A 314 11.94 15.43 -7.68
C ALA A 314 11.18 14.42 -8.55
N ASP A 315 9.89 14.23 -8.26
CA ASP A 315 9.00 13.29 -8.94
C ASP A 315 7.78 14.03 -9.47
N LEU A 316 7.53 13.91 -10.77
CA LEU A 316 6.34 14.40 -11.45
C LEU A 316 5.58 13.20 -12.01
N ARG A 317 4.34 13.02 -11.58
CA ARG A 317 3.47 11.94 -12.05
C ARG A 317 2.14 12.48 -12.50
N LYS A 318 1.72 12.05 -13.68
CA LYS A 318 0.39 12.28 -14.20
C LYS A 318 -0.24 10.94 -14.57
N ARG A 319 -1.44 10.69 -14.09
CA ARG A 319 -2.20 9.46 -14.36
C ARG A 319 -3.60 9.82 -14.84
N GLU A 320 -3.94 9.37 -16.03
CA GLU A 320 -5.31 9.43 -16.55
C GLU A 320 -6.01 8.11 -16.25
N GLY A 321 -7.25 8.18 -15.78
CA GLY A 321 -8.07 7.00 -15.58
C GLY A 321 -8.70 6.51 -16.89
N VAL A 322 -9.17 5.24 -16.89
CA VAL A 322 -9.90 4.63 -18.01
C VAL A 322 -11.35 5.12 -18.12
N ILE A 323 -11.86 5.81 -17.12
CA ILE A 323 -13.09 6.59 -17.19
C ILE A 323 -12.71 8.00 -17.57
N LYS A 324 -13.39 8.56 -18.59
CA LYS A 324 -13.19 9.96 -19.00
C LYS A 324 -13.33 10.88 -17.79
N MET A 325 -12.59 11.99 -17.76
CA MET A 325 -12.61 13.00 -16.69
C MET A 325 -12.16 12.51 -15.31
N THR A 326 -11.53 11.35 -15.20
CA THR A 326 -10.86 10.91 -13.96
C THR A 326 -9.35 10.96 -14.10
N GLY A 327 -8.66 11.32 -13.04
CA GLY A 327 -7.21 11.40 -13.07
C GLY A 327 -6.58 11.96 -11.81
N PHE A 328 -5.25 11.97 -11.85
CA PHE A 328 -4.40 12.32 -10.71
C PHE A 328 -3.10 12.93 -11.19
N ASP A 329 -2.77 14.12 -10.68
CA ASP A 329 -1.49 14.78 -10.88
C ASP A 329 -0.78 14.90 -9.54
N ARG A 330 0.52 14.59 -9.50
CA ARG A 330 1.35 14.73 -8.29
C ARG A 330 2.73 15.26 -8.61
N PHE A 331 3.17 16.21 -7.80
CA PHE A 331 4.53 16.68 -7.76
C PHE A 331 5.08 16.50 -6.35
N ASN A 332 6.23 15.85 -6.23
CA ASN A 332 6.88 15.58 -4.96
C ASN A 332 8.35 16.00 -5.03
N VAL A 333 8.81 16.71 -3.99
CA VAL A 333 10.23 17.03 -3.80
C VAL A 333 10.65 16.53 -2.44
N ARG A 334 11.75 15.80 -2.42
CA ARG A 334 12.35 15.28 -1.21
C ARG A 334 13.82 15.68 -1.13
N SER A 335 14.28 16.05 0.05
CA SER A 335 15.67 16.31 0.33
C SER A 335 16.10 15.67 1.65
N LEU A 336 17.33 15.19 1.71
CA LEU A 336 17.95 14.64 2.90
C LEU A 336 19.43 15.02 2.89
N VAL A 337 19.89 15.63 3.97
CA VAL A 337 21.30 15.91 4.22
C VAL A 337 21.68 15.29 5.55
N SER A 338 22.77 14.55 5.56
CA SER A 338 23.30 13.93 6.78
C SER A 338 24.80 14.23 6.89
N THR A 339 25.23 14.77 8.00
CA THR A 339 26.63 15.10 8.22
C THR A 339 27.15 14.52 9.54
N LYS A 340 28.38 14.08 9.51
CA LYS A 340 29.15 13.67 10.69
C LYS A 340 30.11 14.75 11.10
N THR A 341 30.16 15.06 12.38
CA THR A 341 31.02 16.09 12.97
C THR A 341 31.56 15.63 14.33
N LEU A 342 32.34 16.46 15.03
CA LEU A 342 32.98 16.12 16.30
C LEU A 342 33.77 14.80 16.22
N LYS A 343 34.62 14.65 15.20
CA LYS A 343 35.41 13.43 14.93
C LYS A 343 34.51 12.17 14.80
N ASP A 344 33.40 12.31 14.08
CA ASP A 344 32.38 11.28 13.81
C ASP A 344 31.48 10.89 15.01
N HIS A 345 31.67 11.52 16.21
CA HIS A 345 30.82 11.26 17.37
C HIS A 345 29.40 11.84 17.24
N LEU A 346 29.19 12.88 16.42
CA LEU A 346 27.89 13.49 16.22
C LEU A 346 27.45 13.34 14.76
N THR A 347 26.32 12.69 14.55
CA THR A 347 25.63 12.66 13.25
C THR A 347 24.38 13.52 13.32
N ILE A 348 24.23 14.45 12.38
CA ILE A 348 23.05 15.31 12.23
C ILE A 348 22.46 15.02 10.86
N SER A 349 21.14 14.75 10.81
CA SER A 349 20.40 14.57 9.56
C SER A 349 19.18 15.49 9.54
N ILE A 350 18.99 16.19 8.43
CA ILE A 350 17.85 17.08 8.18
C ILE A 350 17.21 16.65 6.88
N GLY A 351 15.91 16.43 6.92
CA GLY A 351 15.10 16.05 5.77
C GLY A 351 13.90 16.96 5.61
N ALA A 352 13.50 17.17 4.35
CA ALA A 352 12.26 17.84 3.99
C ALA A 352 11.59 17.08 2.84
N ASN A 353 10.27 16.87 2.96
CA ASN A 353 9.40 16.34 1.93
C ASN A 353 8.29 17.34 1.67
N MET A 354 8.03 17.65 0.40
CA MET A 354 6.96 18.53 -0.04
C MET A 354 6.19 17.83 -1.15
N MET A 355 4.88 17.70 -1.01
CA MET A 355 4.02 17.08 -1.98
C MET A 355 2.85 18.00 -2.31
N TYR A 356 2.60 18.16 -3.60
CA TYR A 356 1.41 18.75 -4.16
C TYR A 356 0.70 17.69 -5.00
N GLY A 357 -0.59 17.53 -4.80
CA GLY A 357 -1.42 16.59 -5.56
C GLY A 357 -2.74 17.23 -5.95
N LYS A 358 -3.26 16.78 -7.09
CA LYS A 358 -4.58 17.15 -7.58
C LYS A 358 -5.29 15.89 -8.06
N HIS A 359 -6.43 15.59 -7.48
CA HIS A 359 -7.37 14.61 -7.98
C HIS A 359 -8.50 15.32 -8.71
N PHE A 360 -8.94 14.76 -9.82
CA PHE A 360 -10.19 15.12 -10.46
C PHE A 360 -10.96 13.84 -10.78
N GLY A 361 -12.27 13.94 -10.70
CA GLY A 361 -13.10 12.76 -10.80
C GLY A 361 -14.55 13.08 -11.14
N VAL A 362 -15.28 12.02 -11.36
CA VAL A 362 -16.71 12.03 -11.67
C VAL A 362 -17.49 11.54 -10.46
N PRO A 363 -18.79 11.77 -10.36
CA PRO A 363 -19.61 11.20 -9.30
C PRO A 363 -19.45 9.69 -9.21
N SER A 364 -19.08 9.20 -8.03
CA SER A 364 -18.84 7.77 -7.75
C SER A 364 -19.04 7.49 -6.26
N GLY A 365 -19.13 6.22 -5.88
CA GLY A 365 -19.17 5.80 -4.47
C GLY A 365 -20.56 5.84 -3.81
N ASN A 366 -21.58 6.38 -4.46
CA ASN A 366 -22.94 6.39 -3.94
C ASN A 366 -23.90 5.73 -4.93
N GLU A 367 -24.83 4.93 -4.40
CA GLU A 367 -25.91 4.39 -5.20
C GLU A 367 -26.74 5.51 -5.86
N GLY A 368 -27.08 5.34 -7.16
CA GLY A 368 -27.91 6.25 -7.91
C GLY A 368 -27.28 7.57 -8.31
N ALA A 369 -26.00 7.80 -8.00
CA ALA A 369 -25.25 8.98 -8.44
C ALA A 369 -23.86 8.61 -8.99
N SER A 370 -23.64 7.34 -9.31
CA SER A 370 -22.35 6.84 -9.75
C SER A 370 -22.33 6.68 -11.27
N VAL A 371 -21.34 7.29 -11.92
CA VAL A 371 -21.06 7.07 -13.36
C VAL A 371 -20.68 5.61 -13.61
N LEU A 372 -19.99 4.97 -12.65
CA LEU A 372 -19.59 3.55 -12.72
C LEU A 372 -20.80 2.61 -12.79
N ASP A 373 -21.90 2.99 -12.18
CA ASP A 373 -23.16 2.25 -12.17
C ASP A 373 -23.99 2.64 -13.41
N ALA A 374 -24.15 3.96 -13.66
CA ALA A 374 -24.98 4.49 -14.74
C ALA A 374 -24.58 4.00 -16.13
N MET A 375 -23.29 3.87 -16.42
CA MET A 375 -22.80 3.38 -17.73
C MET A 375 -23.25 1.94 -18.04
N ASN A 376 -23.69 1.17 -17.04
CA ASN A 376 -24.12 -0.20 -17.20
C ASN A 376 -25.64 -0.32 -17.26
N TYR A 377 -26.37 0.57 -16.56
CA TYR A 377 -27.83 0.46 -16.48
C TYR A 377 -28.61 1.49 -17.31
N TYR A 378 -28.00 2.57 -17.78
CA TYR A 378 -28.74 3.52 -18.60
C TYR A 378 -29.18 2.89 -19.93
N SER A 379 -30.45 3.13 -20.35
CA SER A 379 -31.00 2.42 -21.51
C SER A 379 -30.20 2.69 -22.79
N PRO A 380 -29.79 1.64 -23.54
CA PRO A 380 -29.10 1.78 -24.81
C PRO A 380 -30.03 2.31 -25.92
N THR A 381 -31.35 2.33 -25.68
CA THR A 381 -32.29 2.93 -26.64
C THR A 381 -32.34 4.44 -26.57
N ASN A 382 -31.73 5.08 -25.56
CA ASN A 382 -31.65 6.53 -25.42
C ASN A 382 -30.45 7.07 -26.21
N ALA A 383 -30.65 8.16 -26.90
CA ALA A 383 -29.56 8.93 -27.52
C ALA A 383 -28.75 9.67 -26.43
N VAL A 384 -27.53 10.08 -26.74
CA VAL A 384 -26.70 10.90 -25.85
C VAL A 384 -27.37 12.23 -25.55
N LYS A 385 -27.89 12.91 -26.58
CA LYS A 385 -28.61 14.18 -26.48
C LYS A 385 -29.88 14.15 -27.29
N ASN A 386 -30.85 14.94 -26.87
CA ASN A 386 -32.05 15.26 -27.63
C ASN A 386 -31.73 16.10 -28.87
N ALA A 387 -32.67 16.24 -29.82
CA ALA A 387 -32.50 17.02 -31.03
C ALA A 387 -32.22 18.53 -30.78
N ASP A 388 -32.62 19.05 -29.63
CA ASP A 388 -32.38 20.40 -29.15
C ASP A 388 -31.03 20.60 -28.46
N GLY A 389 -30.22 19.55 -28.37
CA GLY A 389 -28.90 19.55 -27.70
C GLY A 389 -28.92 19.35 -26.20
N THR A 390 -30.07 19.21 -25.58
CA THR A 390 -30.19 18.87 -24.14
C THR A 390 -29.84 17.40 -23.89
N TRP A 391 -29.47 17.07 -22.66
CA TRP A 391 -29.21 15.68 -22.27
C TRP A 391 -30.51 14.86 -22.24
N THR A 392 -30.47 13.63 -22.74
CA THR A 392 -31.59 12.69 -22.58
C THR A 392 -31.76 12.35 -21.11
N VAL A 393 -33.00 12.17 -20.66
CA VAL A 393 -33.35 11.80 -19.29
C VAL A 393 -33.94 10.41 -19.30
N GLY A 394 -33.45 9.52 -18.45
CA GLY A 394 -34.01 8.19 -18.28
C GLY A 394 -35.38 8.21 -17.58
N SER A 395 -36.18 7.21 -17.85
CA SER A 395 -37.46 7.03 -17.16
C SER A 395 -37.27 6.45 -15.75
N GLY A 396 -38.10 6.85 -14.80
CA GLY A 396 -38.03 6.37 -13.41
C GLY A 396 -37.04 7.16 -12.55
N SER A 397 -36.93 6.78 -11.28
CA SER A 397 -36.02 7.41 -10.32
C SER A 397 -34.56 6.98 -10.52
N LYS A 398 -33.62 7.89 -10.29
CA LYS A 398 -32.18 7.62 -10.33
C LYS A 398 -31.72 6.95 -11.63
N ASN A 399 -32.28 7.35 -12.77
CA ASN A 399 -31.92 6.87 -14.10
C ASN A 399 -31.26 7.99 -14.90
N TYR A 400 -30.00 8.24 -14.56
CA TYR A 400 -29.23 9.37 -15.07
C TYR A 400 -28.41 9.01 -16.29
N ASN A 401 -28.36 9.92 -17.26
CA ASN A 401 -27.44 9.82 -18.39
C ASN A 401 -25.99 9.90 -17.87
N PRO A 402 -25.15 8.88 -18.10
CA PRO A 402 -23.81 8.82 -17.53
C PRO A 402 -22.88 9.96 -18.01
N LEU A 403 -23.06 10.45 -19.27
CA LEU A 403 -22.29 11.59 -19.77
C LEU A 403 -22.76 12.89 -19.14
N ALA A 404 -24.08 13.05 -18.94
CA ALA A 404 -24.60 14.21 -18.18
C ALA A 404 -24.07 14.22 -16.74
N LEU A 405 -24.02 13.03 -16.08
CA LEU A 405 -23.40 12.93 -14.75
C LEU A 405 -21.95 13.40 -14.75
N MET A 406 -21.17 13.06 -15.77
CA MET A 406 -19.76 13.42 -15.86
C MET A 406 -19.55 14.90 -16.16
N GLU A 407 -20.26 15.43 -17.15
CA GLU A 407 -20.04 16.80 -17.66
C GLU A 407 -20.68 17.87 -16.78
N GLU A 408 -21.82 17.54 -16.16
CA GLU A 408 -22.59 18.50 -15.36
C GLU A 408 -22.24 18.48 -13.86
N ASN A 409 -21.41 17.49 -13.40
CA ASN A 409 -21.05 17.36 -11.99
C ASN A 409 -19.53 17.17 -11.84
N LYS A 410 -18.82 18.28 -11.77
CA LYS A 410 -17.35 18.31 -11.71
C LYS A 410 -16.86 18.39 -10.28
N SER A 411 -15.81 17.67 -9.97
CA SER A 411 -15.12 17.78 -8.68
C SER A 411 -13.61 17.69 -8.81
N GLU A 412 -12.91 18.40 -7.93
CA GLU A 412 -11.48 18.30 -7.75
C GLU A 412 -11.09 18.35 -6.27
N THR A 413 -10.04 17.66 -5.92
CA THR A 413 -9.39 17.78 -4.60
C THR A 413 -7.93 18.13 -4.82
N VAL A 414 -7.52 19.28 -4.28
CA VAL A 414 -6.13 19.69 -4.24
C VAL A 414 -5.60 19.46 -2.84
N TRP A 415 -4.46 18.79 -2.70
CA TRP A 415 -3.83 18.55 -1.42
C TRP A 415 -2.35 18.88 -1.45
N LYS A 416 -1.89 19.37 -0.30
CA LYS A 416 -0.52 19.74 -0.03
C LYS A 416 -0.09 19.05 1.25
N ARG A 417 1.09 18.48 1.22
CA ARG A 417 1.69 17.85 2.40
C ARG A 417 3.13 18.28 2.52
N ASN A 418 3.52 18.73 3.70
CA ASN A 418 4.89 19.11 4.00
C ASN A 418 5.34 18.34 5.24
N GLN A 419 6.56 17.83 5.21
CA GLN A 419 7.18 17.17 6.35
C GLN A 419 8.61 17.67 6.50
N PHE A 420 8.99 18.00 7.73
CA PHE A 420 10.35 18.32 8.13
C PHE A 420 10.81 17.34 9.20
N VAL A 421 12.02 16.83 9.07
CA VAL A 421 12.59 15.82 9.95
C VAL A 421 13.98 16.26 10.36
N GLY A 422 14.24 16.31 11.66
CA GLY A 422 15.56 16.50 12.25
C GLY A 422 15.94 15.28 13.09
N LYS A 423 17.13 14.74 12.88
CA LYS A 423 17.66 13.61 13.65
C LYS A 423 19.08 13.92 14.09
N THR A 424 19.38 13.56 15.32
CA THR A 424 20.74 13.62 15.85
C THR A 424 21.09 12.29 16.51
N ALA A 425 22.33 11.86 16.35
CA ALA A 425 22.90 10.72 17.05
C ALA A 425 24.28 11.14 17.59
N LEU A 426 24.40 11.19 18.91
CA LEU A 426 25.62 11.56 19.62
C LEU A 426 26.21 10.36 20.34
N GLU A 427 27.38 9.92 19.92
CA GLU A 427 28.15 8.90 20.64
C GLU A 427 28.78 9.54 21.88
N LEU A 428 28.22 9.25 23.05
CA LEU A 428 28.70 9.76 24.36
C LEU A 428 30.00 9.09 24.80
N TRP A 429 30.07 7.76 24.57
CA TRP A 429 31.28 6.92 24.64
C TRP A 429 31.13 5.71 23.76
N LYS A 430 32.20 4.96 23.59
CA LYS A 430 32.22 3.81 22.66
C LYS A 430 31.03 2.86 22.86
N GLY A 431 30.15 2.82 21.84
CA GLY A 431 28.97 1.98 21.80
C GLY A 431 27.73 2.56 22.49
N LEU A 432 27.82 3.68 23.25
CA LEU A 432 26.67 4.38 23.81
C LEU A 432 26.31 5.59 22.95
N VAL A 433 25.15 5.54 22.30
CA VAL A 433 24.65 6.58 21.40
C VAL A 433 23.35 7.15 21.94
N TRP A 434 23.30 8.47 22.11
CA TRP A 434 22.09 9.21 22.40
C TRP A 434 21.47 9.72 21.11
N ASN A 435 20.20 9.35 20.86
CA ASN A 435 19.46 9.71 19.67
C ASN A 435 18.32 10.68 20.04
N VAL A 436 18.12 11.69 19.20
CA VAL A 436 16.99 12.62 19.28
C VAL A 436 16.42 12.79 17.88
N ASN A 437 15.13 12.51 17.71
CA ASN A 437 14.38 12.66 16.48
C ASN A 437 13.21 13.62 16.68
N TYR A 438 13.01 14.52 15.74
CA TYR A 438 11.83 15.37 15.69
C TYR A 438 11.28 15.38 14.27
N SER A 439 9.98 15.17 14.15
CA SER A 439 9.24 15.30 12.88
C SER A 439 8.07 16.24 13.07
N TRP A 440 7.90 17.11 12.10
CA TRP A 440 6.74 17.96 11.96
C TRP A 440 6.15 17.79 10.56
N SER A 441 4.87 17.49 10.49
CA SER A 441 4.16 17.42 9.22
C SER A 441 2.84 18.18 9.25
N ASN A 442 2.46 18.77 8.13
CA ASN A 442 1.13 19.31 7.93
C ASN A 442 0.52 18.77 6.65
N TYR A 443 -0.77 18.65 6.68
CA TYR A 443 -1.61 18.26 5.57
C TYR A 443 -2.72 19.30 5.38
N GLN A 444 -2.92 19.70 4.14
CA GLN A 444 -4.00 20.58 3.74
C GLN A 444 -4.66 20.00 2.50
N SER A 445 -5.99 19.93 2.49
CA SER A 445 -6.74 19.65 1.28
C SER A 445 -7.85 20.67 1.06
N THR A 446 -8.18 20.88 -0.21
CA THR A 446 -9.34 21.67 -0.63
C THR A 446 -10.13 20.81 -1.62
N TYR A 447 -11.32 20.43 -1.24
CA TYR A 447 -12.32 19.82 -2.11
C TYR A 447 -13.16 20.91 -2.72
N SER A 448 -13.37 20.87 -4.02
CA SER A 448 -14.23 21.79 -4.78
C SER A 448 -15.13 20.97 -5.68
N ALA A 449 -16.43 21.24 -5.67
CA ALA A 449 -17.40 20.59 -6.54
C ALA A 449 -18.36 21.64 -7.12
N TYR A 450 -18.76 21.42 -8.36
CA TYR A 450 -19.76 22.22 -9.04
C TYR A 450 -20.72 21.31 -9.80
N ASN A 451 -21.98 21.39 -9.45
CA ASN A 451 -23.08 20.81 -10.18
C ASN A 451 -23.73 21.94 -10.98
N THR A 452 -23.77 21.79 -12.28
CA THR A 452 -24.30 22.83 -13.17
C THR A 452 -25.82 22.97 -13.05
N ARG A 453 -26.37 23.97 -13.72
CA ARG A 453 -27.81 24.20 -13.83
C ARG A 453 -28.54 23.07 -14.54
N ASN A 454 -27.85 22.31 -15.38
CA ASN A 454 -28.36 21.15 -16.14
C ASN A 454 -28.11 19.80 -15.45
N SER A 455 -27.61 19.81 -14.22
CA SER A 455 -27.36 18.57 -13.47
C SER A 455 -28.63 17.76 -13.30
N GLN A 456 -28.55 16.47 -13.63
CA GLN A 456 -29.66 15.52 -13.48
C GLN A 456 -29.76 14.91 -12.07
N LEU A 457 -28.79 15.18 -11.18
CA LEU A 457 -28.79 14.62 -9.84
C LEU A 457 -30.03 15.05 -9.07
N GLU A 458 -30.68 14.09 -8.41
CA GLU A 458 -31.87 14.31 -7.59
C GLU A 458 -31.62 15.39 -6.52
N GLY A 459 -32.50 16.36 -6.41
CA GLY A 459 -32.38 17.46 -5.47
C GLY A 459 -31.37 18.57 -5.88
N ILE A 460 -30.65 18.41 -7.01
CA ILE A 460 -29.72 19.40 -7.55
C ILE A 460 -30.32 20.14 -8.74
N GLY A 461 -31.02 19.46 -9.64
CA GLY A 461 -31.53 20.04 -10.89
C GLY A 461 -32.44 21.26 -10.71
N ASN A 462 -33.14 21.41 -9.57
CA ASN A 462 -33.99 22.56 -9.28
C ASN A 462 -33.28 23.73 -8.59
N LYS A 463 -31.95 23.62 -8.40
CA LYS A 463 -31.16 24.59 -7.60
C LYS A 463 -30.45 25.64 -8.44
N ASN A 464 -30.61 25.59 -9.76
CA ASN A 464 -29.92 26.48 -10.70
C ASN A 464 -28.40 26.55 -10.47
N GLY A 465 -27.76 25.39 -10.35
CA GLY A 465 -26.34 25.27 -10.05
C GLY A 465 -26.00 25.29 -8.57
N GLN A 466 -25.05 24.46 -8.18
CA GLN A 466 -24.59 24.35 -6.78
C GLN A 466 -23.07 24.24 -6.75
N ALA A 467 -22.42 25.09 -5.98
CA ALA A 467 -21.00 24.98 -5.67
C ALA A 467 -20.78 24.56 -4.22
N THR A 468 -19.80 23.70 -4.01
CA THR A 468 -19.32 23.31 -2.68
C THR A 468 -17.81 23.49 -2.63
N ARG A 469 -17.29 24.04 -1.54
CA ARG A 469 -15.85 24.14 -1.30
C ARG A 469 -15.56 23.87 0.16
N ASN A 470 -14.79 22.80 0.42
CA ASN A 470 -14.41 22.37 1.75
C ASN A 470 -12.88 22.37 1.89
N THR A 471 -12.40 22.89 3.01
CA THR A 471 -10.99 22.83 3.38
C THR A 471 -10.81 21.88 4.56
N TYR A 472 -9.67 21.23 4.60
CA TYR A 472 -9.27 20.35 5.70
C TYR A 472 -7.81 20.64 6.05
N PHE A 473 -7.53 20.75 7.34
CA PHE A 473 -6.20 20.92 7.90
C PHE A 473 -5.88 19.79 8.88
N GLY A 474 -4.67 19.24 8.76
CA GLY A 474 -4.10 18.32 9.74
C GLY A 474 -2.66 18.69 10.06
N ARG A 475 -2.24 18.43 11.29
CA ARG A 475 -0.86 18.61 11.75
C ARG A 475 -0.47 17.46 12.67
N GLU A 476 0.73 16.95 12.46
CA GLU A 476 1.31 15.88 13.26
C GLU A 476 2.72 16.25 13.69
N GLN A 477 3.03 16.02 14.96
CA GLN A 477 4.33 16.27 15.54
C GLN A 477 4.76 15.03 16.33
N THR A 478 5.99 14.60 16.12
CA THR A 478 6.58 13.47 16.83
C THR A 478 7.94 13.87 17.37
N PHE A 479 8.15 13.63 18.65
CA PHE A 479 9.44 13.78 19.32
C PHE A 479 9.83 12.45 19.93
N GLU A 480 11.07 12.01 19.67
CA GLU A 480 11.61 10.77 20.22
C GLU A 480 13.02 11.00 20.74
N THR A 481 13.32 10.43 21.87
CA THR A 481 14.69 10.40 22.39
C THR A 481 14.97 9.04 23.01
N TYR A 482 16.15 8.48 22.68
CA TYR A 482 16.52 7.16 23.18
C TYR A 482 18.04 6.99 23.25
N LEU A 483 18.46 6.13 24.18
CA LEU A 483 19.84 5.68 24.34
C LEU A 483 19.97 4.27 23.77
N ASN A 484 20.99 4.04 22.98
CA ASN A 484 21.42 2.71 22.54
C ASN A 484 22.80 2.41 23.07
N TYR A 485 22.98 1.27 23.72
CA TYR A 485 24.27 0.81 24.20
C TYR A 485 24.62 -0.57 23.65
N ASN A 486 25.59 -0.59 22.74
CA ASN A 486 26.09 -1.80 22.09
C ASN A 486 27.48 -2.15 22.62
N PHE A 487 27.63 -3.34 23.21
CA PHE A 487 28.93 -3.82 23.67
C PHE A 487 29.06 -5.33 23.53
N THR A 488 30.31 -5.80 23.49
CA THR A 488 30.66 -7.22 23.40
C THR A 488 31.62 -7.56 24.54
N ALA A 489 31.29 -8.60 25.30
CA ALA A 489 32.11 -9.15 26.38
C ALA A 489 32.42 -10.64 26.08
N GLY A 490 33.59 -10.90 25.50
CA GLY A 490 33.96 -12.23 24.99
C GLY A 490 33.00 -12.68 23.88
N LYS A 491 32.27 -13.78 24.12
CA LYS A 491 31.26 -14.32 23.20
C LYS A 491 29.88 -13.72 23.39
N ASN A 492 29.69 -12.86 24.39
CA ASN A 492 28.42 -12.25 24.74
C ASN A 492 28.32 -10.89 24.05
N LYS A 493 27.29 -10.68 23.24
CA LYS A 493 26.96 -9.41 22.61
C LYS A 493 25.63 -8.90 23.16
N PHE A 494 25.64 -7.64 23.58
CA PHE A 494 24.47 -6.94 24.10
C PHE A 494 24.15 -5.71 23.24
N ASP A 495 22.85 -5.49 23.03
CA ASP A 495 22.29 -4.26 22.46
C ASP A 495 21.12 -3.85 23.36
N LEU A 496 21.34 -2.78 24.13
CA LEU A 496 20.40 -2.26 25.10
C LEU A 496 19.81 -0.95 24.59
N MET A 497 18.51 -0.77 24.74
CA MET A 497 17.84 0.46 24.38
C MET A 497 16.84 0.88 25.44
N ALA A 498 16.79 2.18 25.73
CA ALA A 498 15.74 2.80 26.55
C ALA A 498 15.36 4.14 25.93
N GLY A 499 14.07 4.44 25.86
CA GLY A 499 13.60 5.61 25.15
C GLY A 499 12.25 6.14 25.61
N TYR A 500 11.96 7.33 25.12
CA TYR A 500 10.75 8.10 25.31
C TYR A 500 10.26 8.63 23.97
N SER A 501 8.96 8.63 23.75
CA SER A 501 8.34 9.31 22.61
C SER A 501 7.11 10.11 23.02
N TRP A 502 6.91 11.22 22.34
CA TRP A 502 5.73 12.07 22.43
C TRP A 502 5.22 12.34 21.01
N GLU A 503 3.90 12.26 20.86
CA GLU A 503 3.21 12.52 19.59
C GLU A 503 1.96 13.36 19.85
N GLU A 504 1.74 14.38 19.04
CA GLU A 504 0.49 15.14 18.97
C GLU A 504 0.00 15.18 17.54
N LYS A 505 -1.24 14.74 17.34
CA LYS A 505 -1.98 14.81 16.08
C LYS A 505 -3.19 15.72 16.25
N LYS A 506 -3.32 16.69 15.36
CA LYS A 506 -4.51 17.56 15.23
C LYS A 506 -5.05 17.40 13.83
N ASN A 507 -6.31 17.03 13.72
CA ASN A 507 -7.00 16.82 12.45
C ASN A 507 -8.31 17.59 12.44
N ASN A 508 -8.95 17.57 11.27
CA ASN A 508 -10.29 18.07 11.06
C ASN A 508 -10.47 19.57 11.41
N ASP A 509 -9.37 20.34 11.28
CA ASP A 509 -9.39 21.78 11.40
C ASP A 509 -9.67 22.37 10.02
N GLY A 510 -10.94 22.51 9.68
CA GLY A 510 -11.36 22.92 8.35
C GLY A 510 -12.71 23.62 8.34
N PHE A 511 -13.00 24.22 7.19
CA PHE A 511 -14.20 24.97 6.92
C PHE A 511 -14.73 24.64 5.52
N GLY A 512 -16.03 24.54 5.39
CA GLY A 512 -16.72 24.31 4.13
C GLY A 512 -17.94 25.18 3.94
N LEU A 513 -18.23 25.49 2.70
CA LEU A 513 -19.40 26.26 2.28
C LEU A 513 -20.03 25.62 1.05
N SER A 514 -21.35 25.55 1.02
CA SER A 514 -22.15 25.23 -0.17
C SER A 514 -23.12 26.36 -0.48
N VAL A 515 -23.24 26.72 -1.76
CA VAL A 515 -24.08 27.78 -2.27
C VAL A 515 -24.81 27.30 -3.52
N GLU A 516 -25.98 27.92 -3.83
CA GLU A 516 -26.77 27.54 -4.99
C GLU A 516 -27.42 28.78 -5.66
N GLY A 517 -27.93 28.60 -6.88
CA GLY A 517 -28.61 29.66 -7.64
C GLY A 517 -27.66 30.55 -8.43
N TYR A 518 -26.98 29.95 -9.42
CA TYR A 518 -26.08 30.67 -10.33
C TYR A 518 -26.82 31.22 -11.58
N TYR A 519 -26.40 32.36 -12.08
CA TYR A 519 -26.91 32.93 -13.34
C TYR A 519 -26.39 32.16 -14.55
N ASN A 520 -25.14 31.70 -14.49
CA ASN A 520 -24.47 30.86 -15.49
C ASN A 520 -23.52 29.88 -14.82
N ASP A 521 -22.98 28.98 -15.59
CA ASP A 521 -22.10 27.92 -15.13
C ASP A 521 -20.60 28.20 -15.27
N ASP A 522 -20.21 29.41 -15.74
CA ASP A 522 -18.85 29.74 -16.19
C ASP A 522 -17.84 29.79 -15.03
N LEU A 523 -18.24 30.28 -13.86
CA LEU A 523 -17.34 30.51 -12.73
C LEU A 523 -17.38 29.41 -11.68
N GLY A 524 -18.50 28.71 -11.51
CA GLY A 524 -18.65 27.61 -10.60
C GLY A 524 -18.10 27.90 -9.21
N TRP A 525 -17.22 27.00 -8.70
CA TRP A 525 -16.60 27.18 -7.37
C TRP A 525 -15.52 28.26 -7.30
N TYR A 526 -15.09 28.84 -8.43
CA TYR A 526 -14.08 29.92 -8.43
C TYR A 526 -14.66 31.23 -7.93
N ASN A 527 -15.97 31.45 -8.08
CA ASN A 527 -16.63 32.61 -7.51
C ASN A 527 -18.01 32.25 -6.91
N MET A 528 -17.99 31.83 -5.66
CA MET A 528 -19.21 31.45 -4.92
C MET A 528 -20.09 32.63 -4.54
N SER A 529 -19.63 33.87 -4.63
CA SER A 529 -20.43 35.08 -4.37
C SER A 529 -21.45 35.38 -5.46
N TYR A 530 -21.34 34.73 -6.64
CA TYR A 530 -22.37 34.81 -7.69
C TYR A 530 -23.64 34.01 -7.40
N ALA A 531 -23.61 33.16 -6.41
CA ALA A 531 -24.78 32.39 -6.01
C ALA A 531 -25.83 33.31 -5.35
N GLN A 532 -27.10 33.11 -5.69
CA GLN A 532 -28.22 33.88 -5.12
C GLN A 532 -28.59 33.43 -3.72
N THR A 533 -28.36 32.16 -3.41
CA THR A 533 -28.77 31.55 -2.15
C THR A 533 -27.60 30.86 -1.48
N ILE A 534 -27.29 31.24 -0.26
CA ILE A 534 -26.51 30.47 0.67
C ILE A 534 -27.46 29.42 1.23
N LEU A 535 -27.25 28.14 0.95
CA LEU A 535 -28.02 27.05 1.56
C LEU A 535 -28.03 27.28 3.06
N GLY A 536 -29.22 27.41 3.66
CA GLY A 536 -29.44 27.85 5.05
C GLY A 536 -28.25 27.52 5.98
N VAL A 537 -27.91 28.48 6.81
CA VAL A 537 -26.64 28.47 7.62
C VAL A 537 -26.31 27.13 8.26
N GLN A 538 -27.35 26.32 8.52
CA GLN A 538 -27.20 24.97 9.10
C GLN A 538 -26.71 23.92 8.13
N ASN A 539 -26.93 24.06 6.81
CA ASN A 539 -26.59 23.07 5.79
C ASN A 539 -25.48 23.55 4.86
N SER A 540 -25.19 24.85 4.82
CA SER A 540 -24.19 25.43 3.92
C SER A 540 -22.81 25.57 4.53
N VAL A 541 -22.73 25.79 5.85
CA VAL A 541 -21.47 25.94 6.57
C VAL A 541 -21.13 24.63 7.27
N GLN A 542 -20.05 24.00 6.83
CA GLN A 542 -19.54 22.78 7.45
C GLN A 542 -18.23 23.13 8.16
N SER A 543 -18.17 22.92 9.46
CA SER A 543 -16.91 22.89 10.18
C SER A 543 -16.82 21.58 10.96
N GLY A 544 -15.73 20.86 10.78
CA GLY A 544 -15.44 19.70 11.61
C GLY A 544 -15.12 20.15 13.03
N TYR A 545 -15.25 19.26 14.00
CA TYR A 545 -14.70 19.48 15.33
C TYR A 545 -13.20 19.12 15.33
N LEU A 546 -12.41 19.93 16.03
CA LEU A 546 -10.97 19.72 16.12
C LEU A 546 -10.67 18.41 16.84
N GLU A 547 -10.11 17.46 16.11
CA GLU A 547 -9.63 16.20 16.66
C GLU A 547 -8.21 16.38 17.17
N LYS A 548 -7.98 16.13 18.45
CA LYS A 548 -6.67 16.22 19.06
C LYS A 548 -6.32 14.96 19.84
N VAL A 549 -5.31 14.26 19.36
CA VAL A 549 -4.76 13.06 20.01
C VAL A 549 -3.37 13.35 20.51
N ARG A 550 -3.08 12.93 21.73
CA ARG A 550 -1.74 12.92 22.32
C ARG A 550 -1.40 11.51 22.77
N ASN A 551 -0.22 11.07 22.39
CA ASN A 551 0.36 9.81 22.82
C ASN A 551 1.71 10.05 23.48
N ILE A 552 1.98 9.34 24.58
CA ILE A 552 3.26 9.37 25.29
C ILE A 552 3.68 7.93 25.52
N SER A 553 4.96 7.63 25.32
CA SER A 553 5.43 6.26 25.46
C SER A 553 6.81 6.20 26.13
N PHE A 554 6.99 5.17 26.95
CA PHE A 554 8.27 4.76 27.50
C PHE A 554 8.57 3.35 27.03
N TYR A 555 9.79 3.08 26.58
CA TYR A 555 10.12 1.77 26.04
C TYR A 555 11.55 1.35 26.33
N GLY A 556 11.76 0.06 26.44
CA GLY A 556 13.07 -0.55 26.62
C GLY A 556 13.17 -1.87 25.86
N ARG A 557 14.37 -2.16 25.35
CA ARG A 557 14.68 -3.40 24.64
C ARG A 557 16.07 -3.89 25.04
N VAL A 558 16.17 -5.19 25.22
CA VAL A 558 17.42 -5.92 25.43
C VAL A 558 17.52 -6.96 24.33
N ASN A 559 18.58 -6.89 23.53
CA ASN A 559 18.98 -7.95 22.62
C ASN A 559 20.27 -8.57 23.17
N TYR A 560 20.28 -9.89 23.34
CA TYR A 560 21.43 -10.67 23.78
C TYR A 560 21.75 -11.74 22.75
N SER A 561 23.02 -11.91 22.44
CA SER A 561 23.49 -12.97 21.56
C SER A 561 24.75 -13.62 22.17
N PHE A 562 24.72 -14.92 22.33
CA PHE A 562 25.85 -15.72 22.74
C PHE A 562 26.43 -16.48 21.54
N ASP A 563 27.65 -16.11 21.15
CA ASP A 563 28.43 -16.75 20.08
C ASP A 563 27.69 -16.84 18.71
N SER A 564 26.72 -15.93 18.47
CA SER A 564 25.76 -15.99 17.35
C SER A 564 24.97 -17.30 17.28
N ARG A 565 24.92 -18.09 18.35
CA ARG A 565 24.27 -19.39 18.47
C ARG A 565 22.91 -19.29 19.15
N TYR A 566 22.88 -18.64 20.32
CA TYR A 566 21.67 -18.40 21.09
C TYR A 566 21.38 -16.92 21.14
N MET A 567 20.20 -16.50 20.74
CA MET A 567 19.75 -15.11 20.77
C MET A 567 18.49 -14.99 21.60
N LEU A 568 18.42 -13.91 22.38
CA LEU A 568 17.25 -13.54 23.17
C LEU A 568 16.96 -12.05 22.95
N GLN A 569 15.68 -11.74 22.72
CA GLN A 569 15.19 -10.37 22.71
C GLN A 569 14.07 -10.23 23.74
N ALA A 570 14.10 -9.20 24.55
CA ALA A 570 13.01 -8.79 25.42
C ALA A 570 12.72 -7.31 25.20
N THR A 571 11.43 -6.98 25.04
CA THR A 571 10.97 -5.59 24.86
C THR A 571 9.81 -5.32 25.79
N ILE A 572 9.80 -4.15 26.39
CA ILE A 572 8.66 -3.64 27.14
C ILE A 572 8.37 -2.23 26.67
N ARG A 573 7.10 -1.94 26.43
CA ARG A 573 6.63 -0.59 26.09
C ARG A 573 5.38 -0.26 26.89
N ARG A 574 5.32 0.97 27.39
CA ARG A 574 4.16 1.52 28.10
C ARG A 574 3.69 2.77 27.41
N ASP A 575 2.48 2.70 26.84
CA ASP A 575 1.86 3.77 26.06
C ASP A 575 0.71 4.40 26.84
N GLY A 576 0.62 5.72 26.84
CA GLY A 576 -0.52 6.50 27.28
C GLY A 576 -1.16 7.25 26.12
N SER A 577 -2.49 7.18 25.99
CA SER A 577 -3.23 7.87 24.94
C SER A 577 -4.41 8.67 25.50
N SER A 578 -4.62 9.86 24.93
CA SER A 578 -5.77 10.73 25.28
C SER A 578 -7.12 10.21 24.76
N VAL A 579 -7.15 9.19 23.90
CA VAL A 579 -8.37 8.62 23.31
C VAL A 579 -9.15 7.79 24.33
N PHE A 580 -8.42 7.09 25.22
CA PHE A 580 -9.04 6.17 26.17
C PHE A 580 -9.58 6.84 27.42
N GLY A 581 -10.52 6.16 28.07
CA GLY A 581 -11.12 6.58 29.30
C GLY A 581 -10.10 6.83 30.40
N LYS A 582 -10.44 7.69 31.36
CA LYS A 582 -9.51 8.14 32.41
C LYS A 582 -8.92 6.99 33.22
N ASN A 583 -9.64 5.85 33.33
CA ASN A 583 -9.23 4.69 34.10
C ASN A 583 -8.22 3.79 33.36
N ASN A 584 -8.19 3.85 32.02
CA ASN A 584 -7.41 2.94 31.16
C ASN A 584 -6.54 3.65 30.12
N ARG A 585 -6.08 4.88 30.43
CA ARG A 585 -5.23 5.65 29.49
C ARG A 585 -3.89 4.99 29.19
N TRP A 586 -3.40 4.13 30.06
CA TRP A 586 -2.10 3.50 29.95
C TRP A 586 -2.21 2.02 29.64
N GLY A 587 -1.55 1.58 28.57
CA GLY A 587 -1.36 0.18 28.19
C GLY A 587 0.10 -0.24 28.31
N THR A 588 0.35 -1.50 28.69
CA THR A 588 1.70 -2.08 28.75
C THR A 588 1.80 -3.27 27.82
N PHE A 589 2.83 -3.28 26.96
CA PHE A 589 3.02 -4.20 25.86
C PHE A 589 4.38 -4.89 25.98
N PRO A 590 4.47 -6.04 26.69
CA PRO A 590 5.69 -6.83 26.78
C PRO A 590 5.83 -7.81 25.62
N SER A 591 7.07 -8.14 25.26
CA SER A 591 7.37 -9.22 24.33
C SER A 591 8.71 -9.89 24.63
N VAL A 592 8.81 -11.17 24.29
CA VAL A 592 10.03 -11.95 24.39
C VAL A 592 10.16 -12.86 23.18
N SER A 593 11.36 -12.98 22.63
CA SER A 593 11.67 -13.95 21.58
C SER A 593 13.05 -14.55 21.77
N ALA A 594 13.20 -15.78 21.32
CA ALA A 594 14.47 -16.51 21.33
C ALA A 594 14.72 -17.10 19.94
N ALA A 595 15.99 -17.23 19.60
CA ALA A 595 16.41 -17.97 18.42
C ALA A 595 17.64 -18.84 18.71
N TRP A 596 17.67 -19.98 18.04
CA TRP A 596 18.74 -20.95 18.11
C TRP A 596 19.26 -21.24 16.71
N ASN A 597 20.52 -20.86 16.45
CA ASN A 597 21.23 -21.23 15.24
C ASN A 597 21.79 -22.66 15.39
N ILE A 598 21.04 -23.63 14.94
CA ILE A 598 21.35 -25.06 15.08
C ILE A 598 22.63 -25.41 14.31
N THR A 599 22.85 -24.78 13.15
CA THR A 599 24.06 -25.00 12.35
C THR A 599 25.37 -24.56 13.02
N GLU A 600 25.31 -23.65 14.01
CA GLU A 600 26.48 -23.22 14.78
C GLU A 600 26.85 -24.21 15.91
N GLU A 601 26.07 -25.28 16.09
CA GLU A 601 26.34 -26.29 17.12
C GLU A 601 27.46 -27.25 16.72
N LYS A 602 28.22 -27.72 17.70
CA LYS A 602 29.34 -28.64 17.48
C LYS A 602 28.93 -29.91 16.74
N PHE A 603 27.73 -30.45 17.06
CA PHE A 603 27.21 -31.67 16.41
C PHE A 603 26.82 -31.45 14.94
N MET A 604 26.67 -30.18 14.49
CA MET A 604 26.33 -29.82 13.12
C MET A 604 27.57 -29.48 12.28
N GLN A 605 28.77 -29.35 12.88
CA GLN A 605 29.95 -28.88 12.17
C GLN A 605 30.44 -29.84 11.06
N ASN A 606 30.16 -31.16 11.20
CA ASN A 606 30.59 -32.20 10.25
C ASN A 606 29.52 -32.56 9.19
N GLN A 607 28.37 -31.91 9.22
CA GLN A 607 27.34 -32.11 8.20
C GLN A 607 27.48 -31.05 7.07
N HIS A 608 27.07 -31.41 5.85
CA HIS A 608 27.19 -30.57 4.65
C HIS A 608 25.83 -30.39 3.94
N ILE A 609 24.72 -30.75 4.62
CA ILE A 609 23.36 -30.65 4.07
C ILE A 609 22.81 -29.24 4.27
N PHE A 610 22.87 -28.74 5.53
CA PHE A 610 22.34 -27.43 5.89
C PHE A 610 23.44 -26.38 5.94
N ASP A 611 23.31 -25.32 5.15
CA ASP A 611 24.14 -24.11 5.26
C ASP A 611 23.62 -23.21 6.39
N ASN A 612 22.32 -23.25 6.65
CA ASN A 612 21.68 -22.60 7.76
C ASN A 612 20.46 -23.40 8.22
N LEU A 613 20.33 -23.56 9.53
CA LEU A 613 19.15 -24.07 10.17
C LEU A 613 18.96 -23.32 11.48
N LYS A 614 17.90 -22.52 11.56
CA LYS A 614 17.63 -21.62 12.67
C LYS A 614 16.18 -21.74 13.11
N LEU A 615 15.99 -22.06 14.38
CA LEU A 615 14.67 -22.11 15.03
C LEU A 615 14.43 -20.80 15.77
N ARG A 616 13.24 -20.23 15.61
CA ARG A 616 12.79 -19.00 16.28
C ARG A 616 11.45 -19.24 16.98
N ALA A 617 11.29 -18.66 18.15
CA ALA A 617 10.01 -18.64 18.85
C ALA A 617 9.86 -17.32 19.59
N GLY A 618 8.66 -16.75 19.56
CA GLY A 618 8.39 -15.50 20.23
C GLY A 618 6.92 -15.34 20.63
N TYR A 619 6.71 -14.65 21.73
CA TYR A 619 5.40 -14.22 22.19
C TYR A 619 5.45 -12.74 22.56
N GLY A 620 4.42 -12.01 22.17
CA GLY A 620 4.30 -10.61 22.53
C GLY A 620 2.86 -10.12 22.52
N ILE A 621 2.64 -9.00 23.21
CA ILE A 621 1.36 -8.31 23.27
C ILE A 621 1.54 -6.95 22.61
N SER A 622 0.60 -6.57 21.74
CA SER A 622 0.51 -5.26 21.12
C SER A 622 -0.89 -4.68 21.27
N GLY A 623 -1.02 -3.36 21.21
CA GLY A 623 -2.30 -2.68 21.28
C GLY A 623 -2.79 -2.18 19.92
N ASN A 624 -4.05 -1.71 19.86
CA ASN A 624 -4.59 -1.04 18.70
C ASN A 624 -5.30 0.26 19.11
N THR A 625 -4.76 1.41 18.61
CA THR A 625 -5.34 2.75 18.80
C THR A 625 -5.88 3.35 17.52
N MET A 626 -5.81 2.64 16.39
CA MET A 626 -6.27 3.15 15.10
C MET A 626 -7.79 3.07 14.96
N GLY A 627 -8.37 3.93 14.13
CA GLY A 627 -9.79 3.91 13.80
C GLY A 627 -10.73 4.31 14.95
N PHE A 628 -10.24 5.02 15.95
CA PHE A 628 -11.06 5.61 17.00
C PHE A 628 -11.55 7.01 16.63
N ASP A 629 -12.78 7.31 16.94
CA ASP A 629 -13.20 8.67 17.23
C ASP A 629 -12.46 9.13 18.49
N VAL A 630 -11.77 10.25 18.39
CA VAL A 630 -10.89 10.76 19.46
C VAL A 630 -11.63 11.08 20.78
N TYR A 631 -12.97 11.16 20.71
CA TYR A 631 -13.85 11.44 21.83
C TYR A 631 -14.74 10.25 22.23
N SER A 632 -14.43 9.02 21.80
CA SER A 632 -15.19 7.81 22.13
C SER A 632 -15.38 7.58 23.64
N SER A 633 -14.48 8.10 24.48
CA SER A 633 -14.60 8.00 25.95
C SER A 633 -15.39 9.12 26.61
N TYR A 634 -15.95 10.08 25.84
CA TYR A 634 -16.68 11.25 26.35
C TYR A 634 -18.12 11.28 25.88
N ASN A 635 -18.99 11.94 26.65
CA ASN A 635 -20.28 12.34 26.13
C ASN A 635 -20.11 13.40 25.07
N THR A 636 -20.73 13.22 23.91
CA THR A 636 -20.75 14.22 22.85
C THR A 636 -22.19 14.64 22.54
N TYR A 637 -22.33 15.89 22.12
CA TYR A 637 -23.60 16.48 21.74
C TYR A 637 -23.49 17.06 20.33
N GLY A 638 -24.53 16.88 19.55
CA GLY A 638 -24.63 17.40 18.19
C GLY A 638 -25.98 18.04 17.92
N ALA A 639 -26.09 18.71 16.80
CA ALA A 639 -27.35 19.23 16.34
C ALA A 639 -28.33 18.08 16.10
N SER A 640 -29.51 18.15 16.73
CA SER A 640 -30.51 17.08 16.68
C SER A 640 -31.80 17.48 15.97
N GLY A 641 -31.89 18.73 15.51
CA GLY A 641 -33.08 19.23 14.84
C GLY A 641 -33.30 20.73 15.07
N THR A 642 -34.50 21.19 14.84
CA THR A 642 -34.92 22.57 15.07
C THR A 642 -36.28 22.59 15.74
N PHE A 643 -36.57 23.64 16.54
CA PHE A 643 -37.91 23.94 16.99
C PHE A 643 -38.21 25.43 16.75
N VAL A 644 -39.48 25.71 16.57
CA VAL A 644 -39.96 27.08 16.34
C VAL A 644 -40.56 27.63 17.66
N TYR A 645 -40.06 28.77 18.08
CA TYR A 645 -40.61 29.51 19.25
C TYR A 645 -40.68 31.00 18.91
N ASP A 646 -41.82 31.61 19.17
CA ASP A 646 -42.10 33.02 18.88
C ASP A 646 -41.74 33.41 17.42
N GLY A 647 -42.16 32.59 16.46
CA GLY A 647 -41.86 32.78 15.03
C GLY A 647 -40.38 32.66 14.60
N LYS A 648 -39.49 32.30 15.53
CA LYS A 648 -38.07 32.10 15.26
C LYS A 648 -37.72 30.63 15.35
N THR A 649 -36.82 30.18 14.43
CA THR A 649 -36.31 28.82 14.43
C THR A 649 -35.06 28.72 15.28
N TYR A 650 -35.06 27.82 16.24
CA TYR A 650 -33.93 27.51 17.11
C TYR A 650 -33.38 26.12 16.82
N ARG A 651 -32.08 25.97 16.80
CA ARG A 651 -31.41 24.67 16.65
C ARG A 651 -31.39 23.94 17.98
N THR A 652 -31.78 22.67 17.97
CA THR A 652 -31.73 21.82 19.16
C THR A 652 -30.43 21.01 19.14
N TYR A 653 -29.98 20.62 20.33
CA TYR A 653 -28.81 19.78 20.53
C TYR A 653 -29.21 18.55 21.34
N GLY A 654 -28.81 17.39 20.86
CA GLY A 654 -29.03 16.12 21.50
C GLY A 654 -27.73 15.38 21.74
N ALA A 655 -27.75 14.39 22.61
CA ALA A 655 -26.65 13.50 22.82
C ALA A 655 -26.36 12.68 21.55
N THR A 656 -25.11 12.54 21.17
CA THR A 656 -24.67 11.75 20.02
C THR A 656 -23.80 10.57 20.43
N LYS A 657 -23.33 10.54 21.68
CA LYS A 657 -22.48 9.45 22.21
C LYS A 657 -22.53 9.44 23.74
N ASN A 658 -22.48 8.25 24.32
CA ASN A 658 -22.30 8.03 25.75
C ASN A 658 -20.81 7.98 26.13
N ALA A 659 -20.44 8.56 27.26
CA ALA A 659 -19.12 8.39 27.85
C ALA A 659 -18.91 6.94 28.31
N ASN A 660 -17.73 6.41 28.02
CA ASN A 660 -17.24 5.17 28.64
C ASN A 660 -15.87 5.43 29.29
N PRO A 661 -15.82 5.74 30.62
CA PRO A 661 -14.57 5.99 31.33
C PRO A 661 -13.67 4.74 31.43
N ASP A 662 -14.25 3.54 31.24
CA ASP A 662 -13.56 2.26 31.30
C ASP A 662 -13.12 1.76 29.91
N LEU A 663 -13.36 2.53 28.85
CA LEU A 663 -12.89 2.22 27.51
C LEU A 663 -11.37 2.03 27.51
N LYS A 664 -10.90 0.85 27.08
CA LYS A 664 -9.50 0.45 27.10
C LYS A 664 -9.02 -0.03 25.74
N TRP A 665 -7.74 -0.33 25.68
CA TRP A 665 -7.03 -0.83 24.53
C TRP A 665 -7.56 -2.19 24.05
N GLU A 666 -7.71 -2.35 22.72
CA GLU A 666 -7.75 -3.70 22.15
C GLU A 666 -6.36 -4.29 22.30
N SER A 667 -6.26 -5.51 22.84
CA SER A 667 -4.99 -6.19 23.11
C SER A 667 -4.83 -7.43 22.26
N THR A 668 -3.77 -7.48 21.47
CA THR A 668 -3.45 -8.61 20.60
C THR A 668 -2.22 -9.34 21.11
N GLY A 669 -2.42 -10.57 21.60
CA GLY A 669 -1.34 -11.51 21.92
C GLY A 669 -1.02 -12.39 20.72
N MET A 670 0.25 -12.56 20.38
CA MET A 670 0.68 -13.41 19.26
C MET A 670 1.84 -14.31 19.66
N LEU A 671 1.65 -15.61 19.48
CA LEU A 671 2.70 -16.63 19.47
C LEU A 671 3.13 -16.85 18.01
N ASN A 672 4.42 -16.82 17.74
CA ASN A 672 5.00 -17.12 16.43
C ASN A 672 6.17 -18.09 16.58
N ILE A 673 6.19 -19.16 15.77
CA ILE A 673 7.29 -20.12 15.68
C ILE A 673 7.74 -20.16 14.23
N GLY A 674 9.04 -20.02 14.00
CA GLY A 674 9.64 -19.96 12.66
C GLY A 674 10.85 -20.87 12.55
N LEU A 675 10.99 -21.50 11.38
CA LEU A 675 12.16 -22.27 10.99
C LEU A 675 12.76 -21.67 9.73
N ASP A 676 13.97 -21.14 9.83
CA ASP A 676 14.74 -20.67 8.67
C ASP A 676 15.71 -21.76 8.25
N PHE A 677 15.77 -22.05 6.96
CA PHE A 677 16.65 -23.08 6.39
C PHE A 677 17.38 -22.59 5.14
N ALA A 678 18.57 -23.13 4.92
CA ALA A 678 19.32 -22.94 3.67
C ALA A 678 20.11 -24.20 3.33
N PHE A 679 20.18 -24.50 2.03
CA PHE A 679 20.85 -25.65 1.43
C PHE A 679 21.64 -25.23 0.18
N LEU A 680 22.51 -26.12 -0.30
CA LEU A 680 23.23 -25.99 -1.57
C LEU A 680 24.01 -24.67 -1.65
N LYS A 681 24.73 -24.32 -0.59
CA LYS A 681 25.49 -23.06 -0.45
C LYS A 681 24.59 -21.82 -0.60
N GLY A 682 23.40 -21.87 0.06
CA GLY A 682 22.41 -20.79 0.03
C GLY A 682 21.58 -20.67 -1.24
N ARG A 683 21.81 -21.54 -2.25
CA ARG A 683 21.02 -21.52 -3.50
C ARG A 683 19.56 -21.90 -3.32
N LEU A 684 19.25 -22.65 -2.28
CA LEU A 684 17.89 -22.96 -1.84
C LEU A 684 17.75 -22.52 -0.40
N ASN A 685 16.93 -21.53 -0.12
CA ASN A 685 16.67 -21.08 1.23
C ASN A 685 15.22 -20.73 1.41
N GLY A 686 14.76 -20.71 2.65
CA GLY A 686 13.37 -20.41 2.92
C GLY A 686 13.06 -20.31 4.39
N THR A 687 11.79 -20.07 4.65
CA THR A 687 11.22 -19.94 6.00
C THR A 687 9.86 -20.60 6.05
N VAL A 688 9.60 -21.35 7.12
CA VAL A 688 8.27 -21.84 7.51
C VAL A 688 7.89 -21.15 8.80
N GLU A 689 6.72 -20.53 8.87
CA GLU A 689 6.21 -19.91 10.10
C GLU A 689 4.81 -20.38 10.41
N VAL A 690 4.54 -20.59 11.70
CA VAL A 690 3.22 -20.88 12.26
C VAL A 690 2.92 -19.83 13.31
N TYR A 691 1.70 -19.30 13.30
CA TYR A 691 1.31 -18.31 14.29
C TYR A 691 -0.09 -18.55 14.86
N HIS A 692 -0.27 -18.07 16.09
CA HIS A 692 -1.54 -17.96 16.77
C HIS A 692 -1.67 -16.55 17.33
N LYS A 693 -2.59 -15.75 16.77
CA LYS A 693 -2.86 -14.35 17.09
C LYS A 693 -4.26 -14.25 17.69
N LYS A 694 -4.36 -13.83 18.94
CA LYS A 694 -5.64 -13.62 19.62
C LYS A 694 -5.77 -12.17 20.05
N THR A 695 -6.84 -11.49 19.58
CA THR A 695 -7.22 -10.16 20.02
C THR A 695 -8.36 -10.25 20.99
N LYS A 696 -8.20 -9.59 22.14
CA LYS A 696 -9.21 -9.44 23.19
C LYS A 696 -9.62 -7.99 23.32
N ASP A 697 -10.75 -7.78 24.01
CA ASP A 697 -11.26 -6.47 24.30
C ASP A 697 -11.57 -5.67 23.02
N LEU A 698 -12.05 -6.38 21.96
CA LEU A 698 -12.50 -5.73 20.72
C LEU A 698 -13.55 -4.69 21.04
N ILE A 699 -13.41 -3.53 20.41
CA ILE A 699 -14.29 -2.39 20.62
C ILE A 699 -15.35 -2.37 19.53
N TRP A 700 -16.59 -2.28 19.97
CA TRP A 700 -17.75 -2.07 19.10
C TRP A 700 -18.78 -1.15 19.78
N SER A 701 -19.68 -0.61 19.01
CA SER A 701 -20.78 0.18 19.54
C SER A 701 -21.95 -0.74 19.87
N TYR A 702 -22.33 -0.82 21.14
CA TYR A 702 -23.38 -1.70 21.65
C TYR A 702 -24.64 -0.90 21.96
N PRO A 703 -25.85 -1.47 21.71
CA PRO A 703 -27.08 -0.86 22.15
C PRO A 703 -27.16 -0.87 23.68
N VAL A 704 -27.60 0.25 24.24
CA VAL A 704 -27.79 0.41 25.69
C VAL A 704 -29.16 1.03 25.98
N SER A 705 -29.66 0.80 27.20
CA SER A 705 -30.97 1.34 27.60
C SER A 705 -30.95 2.87 27.73
N THR A 706 -31.85 3.55 27.02
CA THR A 706 -32.00 5.00 27.12
C THR A 706 -32.62 5.45 28.45
N THR A 707 -33.04 4.51 29.30
CA THR A 707 -33.45 4.82 30.70
C THR A 707 -32.26 5.01 31.64
N GLN A 708 -31.09 4.48 31.26
CA GLN A 708 -29.85 4.60 32.03
C GLN A 708 -28.83 5.51 31.39
N TYR A 709 -28.86 5.64 30.07
CA TYR A 709 -27.90 6.37 29.27
C TYR A 709 -28.58 7.45 28.43
N ILE A 710 -27.86 8.53 28.16
CA ILE A 710 -28.44 9.69 27.43
C ILE A 710 -28.55 9.42 25.91
N TYR A 711 -27.90 8.37 25.42
CA TYR A 711 -27.89 7.95 24.01
C TYR A 711 -28.00 6.43 23.90
N GLY A 712 -28.66 5.92 22.85
CA GLY A 712 -28.99 4.49 22.73
C GLY A 712 -27.83 3.56 22.40
N TRP A 713 -26.61 4.09 22.24
CA TRP A 713 -25.42 3.32 21.88
C TRP A 713 -24.22 3.73 22.72
N MET A 714 -23.31 2.77 23.01
CA MET A 714 -22.10 3.02 23.75
C MET A 714 -20.93 2.16 23.20
N ASP A 715 -19.77 2.77 23.00
CA ASP A 715 -18.56 2.04 22.63
C ASP A 715 -18.03 1.28 23.85
N ALA A 716 -17.82 -0.04 23.71
CA ALA A 716 -17.39 -0.91 24.81
C ALA A 716 -16.46 -2.02 24.35
N ASN A 717 -15.59 -2.48 25.24
CA ASN A 717 -14.64 -3.59 25.03
C ASN A 717 -15.28 -4.92 25.40
N VAL A 718 -15.71 -5.73 24.42
CA VAL A 718 -16.42 -6.99 24.69
C VAL A 718 -15.88 -8.15 23.89
N GLY A 719 -15.60 -7.98 22.60
CA GLY A 719 -15.34 -9.06 21.67
C GLY A 719 -13.97 -9.70 21.80
N GLU A 720 -13.85 -10.90 21.27
CA GLU A 720 -12.58 -11.62 21.09
C GLU A 720 -12.52 -12.23 19.68
N MET A 721 -11.33 -12.29 19.10
CA MET A 721 -11.10 -12.83 17.76
C MET A 721 -9.75 -13.53 17.67
N THR A 722 -9.70 -14.65 16.96
CA THR A 722 -8.50 -15.44 16.76
C THR A 722 -8.16 -15.55 15.27
N ASN A 723 -6.86 -15.41 14.95
CA ASN A 723 -6.28 -15.77 13.65
C ASN A 723 -5.19 -16.81 13.86
N LYS A 724 -5.25 -17.90 13.09
CA LYS A 724 -4.23 -18.98 13.08
C LYS A 724 -3.78 -19.18 11.64
N GLY A 725 -2.48 -19.33 11.44
CA GLY A 725 -2.01 -19.52 10.07
C GLY A 725 -0.64 -20.14 9.95
N ILE A 726 -0.33 -20.49 8.71
CA ILE A 726 0.96 -20.98 8.26
C ILE A 726 1.43 -20.17 7.07
N GLU A 727 2.70 -19.82 7.07
CA GLU A 727 3.37 -19.06 6.03
C GLU A 727 4.61 -19.81 5.57
N PHE A 728 4.83 -19.82 4.27
CA PHE A 728 5.97 -20.47 3.64
C PHE A 728 6.59 -19.53 2.60
N THR A 729 7.90 -19.36 2.68
CA THR A 729 8.70 -18.68 1.67
C THR A 729 9.80 -19.62 1.21
N LEU A 730 9.97 -19.75 -0.10
CA LEU A 730 11.06 -20.48 -0.72
C LEU A 730 11.76 -19.60 -1.76
N ASN A 731 13.05 -19.37 -1.57
CA ASN A 731 13.93 -18.72 -2.54
C ASN A 731 14.86 -19.78 -3.13
N ALA A 732 14.97 -19.81 -4.45
CA ALA A 732 15.86 -20.74 -5.13
C ALA A 732 16.58 -20.05 -6.29
N VAL A 733 17.80 -20.49 -6.54
CA VAL A 733 18.59 -20.20 -7.75
C VAL A 733 18.80 -21.51 -8.49
N PRO A 734 17.79 -22.02 -9.24
CA PRO A 734 17.85 -23.32 -9.89
C PRO A 734 19.01 -23.41 -10.90
N VAL A 735 19.23 -22.33 -11.66
CA VAL A 735 20.27 -22.26 -12.67
C VAL A 735 21.17 -21.05 -12.42
N ARG A 736 22.47 -21.31 -12.30
CA ARG A 736 23.53 -20.31 -12.29
C ARG A 736 24.61 -20.74 -13.28
N ALA A 737 24.66 -20.11 -14.43
CA ALA A 737 25.61 -20.34 -15.49
C ALA A 737 26.35 -19.04 -15.83
N LYS A 738 27.42 -19.11 -16.61
CA LYS A 738 28.31 -17.99 -16.96
C LYS A 738 27.59 -16.68 -17.35
N ASN A 739 26.55 -16.79 -18.17
CA ASN A 739 25.83 -15.62 -18.69
C ASN A 739 24.34 -15.68 -18.36
N PHE A 740 23.89 -16.71 -17.64
CA PHE A 740 22.47 -16.93 -17.36
C PHE A 740 22.26 -17.25 -15.89
N MET A 741 21.32 -16.57 -15.28
CA MET A 741 20.86 -16.85 -13.92
C MET A 741 19.32 -16.88 -13.91
N TRP A 742 18.79 -17.92 -13.28
CA TRP A 742 17.38 -17.99 -12.93
C TRP A 742 17.24 -17.99 -11.42
N SER A 743 16.57 -16.99 -10.88
CA SER A 743 16.16 -16.93 -9.47
C SER A 743 14.65 -16.98 -9.38
N THR A 744 14.13 -17.66 -8.36
CA THR A 744 12.69 -17.81 -8.15
C THR A 744 12.36 -17.70 -6.68
N THR A 745 11.23 -17.03 -6.37
CA THR A 745 10.68 -16.90 -5.01
C THR A 745 9.23 -17.32 -5.01
N LEU A 746 8.88 -18.26 -4.14
CA LEU A 746 7.51 -18.72 -3.91
C LEU A 746 7.08 -18.33 -2.49
N ASN A 747 5.97 -17.62 -2.37
CA ASN A 747 5.31 -17.26 -1.13
C ASN A 747 3.95 -17.92 -1.06
N LEU A 748 3.66 -18.63 0.02
CA LEU A 748 2.36 -19.24 0.29
C LEU A 748 1.90 -18.85 1.69
N SER A 749 0.62 -18.55 1.86
CA SER A 749 0.04 -18.26 3.17
C SER A 749 -1.40 -18.76 3.29
N HIS A 750 -1.70 -19.33 4.44
CA HIS A 750 -3.03 -19.70 4.88
C HIS A 750 -3.33 -19.01 6.21
N ASN A 751 -4.52 -18.43 6.34
CA ASN A 751 -5.02 -17.84 7.58
C ASN A 751 -6.45 -18.31 7.82
N LYS A 752 -6.74 -18.72 9.04
CA LYS A 752 -8.11 -18.97 9.52
C LYS A 752 -8.45 -17.92 10.58
N ASN A 753 -9.44 -17.09 10.28
CA ASN A 753 -10.03 -16.12 11.18
C ASN A 753 -11.24 -16.74 11.88
N THR A 754 -11.47 -16.39 13.14
CA THR A 754 -12.66 -16.80 13.91
C THR A 754 -13.01 -15.71 14.91
N VAL A 755 -14.26 -15.31 14.96
CA VAL A 755 -14.81 -14.45 16.01
C VAL A 755 -15.15 -15.34 17.20
N ASP A 756 -14.38 -15.20 18.29
CA ASP A 756 -14.51 -16.09 19.44
C ASP A 756 -15.63 -15.67 20.39
N LYS A 757 -15.86 -14.33 20.50
CA LYS A 757 -16.81 -13.77 21.46
C LYS A 757 -17.33 -12.41 20.97
N MET A 758 -18.64 -12.15 21.19
CA MET A 758 -19.30 -10.89 20.82
C MET A 758 -20.13 -10.28 21.95
N GLN A 759 -20.29 -10.97 23.07
CA GLN A 759 -21.16 -10.53 24.18
C GLN A 759 -20.51 -10.81 25.53
N ASN A 760 -20.98 -10.14 26.57
CA ASN A 760 -20.63 -10.38 27.97
C ASN A 760 -21.88 -10.17 28.86
N GLU A 761 -21.71 -10.18 30.19
CA GLU A 761 -22.82 -9.99 31.15
C GLU A 761 -23.57 -8.65 31.01
N THR A 762 -22.93 -7.61 30.48
CA THR A 762 -23.47 -6.25 30.34
C THR A 762 -23.97 -5.95 28.94
N PHE A 763 -23.23 -6.42 27.93
CA PHE A 763 -23.49 -6.10 26.51
C PHE A 763 -23.84 -7.39 25.78
N HIS A 764 -25.05 -7.46 25.23
CA HIS A 764 -25.58 -8.64 24.57
C HIS A 764 -25.77 -8.36 23.07
N THR A 765 -24.91 -8.96 22.25
CA THR A 765 -25.03 -8.96 20.79
C THR A 765 -24.57 -10.29 20.28
N THR A 766 -25.47 -11.11 19.75
CA THR A 766 -25.15 -12.45 19.24
C THR A 766 -24.63 -12.44 17.81
N ASN A 767 -24.93 -11.38 17.04
CA ASN A 767 -24.52 -11.23 15.67
C ASN A 767 -24.62 -9.77 15.21
N LEU A 768 -23.91 -9.44 14.13
CA LEU A 768 -23.98 -8.15 13.43
C LEU A 768 -24.20 -8.42 11.95
N THR A 769 -25.22 -7.82 11.37
CA THR A 769 -25.48 -7.87 9.93
C THR A 769 -24.62 -6.86 9.19
N GLN A 770 -24.05 -7.26 8.07
CA GLN A 770 -23.13 -6.45 7.28
C GLN A 770 -23.38 -6.65 5.78
N GLY A 771 -22.84 -5.71 4.98
CA GLY A 771 -22.75 -5.87 3.55
C GLY A 771 -24.09 -5.82 2.83
N ASP A 772 -24.77 -4.69 2.87
CA ASP A 772 -25.96 -4.43 2.04
C ASP A 772 -25.51 -3.82 0.69
N PRO A 773 -25.59 -4.58 -0.43
CA PRO A 773 -25.26 -4.08 -1.75
C PRO A 773 -26.37 -3.25 -2.40
N MET A 774 -27.47 -2.95 -1.73
CA MET A 774 -28.60 -2.14 -2.22
C MET A 774 -29.08 -2.60 -3.60
N VAL A 775 -29.48 -3.85 -3.72
CA VAL A 775 -29.95 -4.44 -4.97
C VAL A 775 -31.35 -3.92 -5.29
N ALA A 776 -31.62 -3.61 -6.57
CA ALA A 776 -32.95 -3.15 -7.01
C ALA A 776 -34.06 -4.13 -6.63
N GLY A 777 -35.18 -3.62 -6.14
CA GLY A 777 -36.33 -4.42 -5.68
C GLY A 777 -36.21 -4.95 -4.24
N VAL A 778 -35.07 -4.75 -3.57
CA VAL A 778 -34.87 -5.12 -2.16
C VAL A 778 -34.99 -3.86 -1.32
N SER A 779 -36.00 -3.76 -0.47
CA SER A 779 -36.29 -2.57 0.33
C SER A 779 -35.85 -2.67 1.79
N ALA A 780 -35.69 -3.88 2.32
CA ALA A 780 -35.26 -4.15 3.69
C ALA A 780 -34.48 -5.47 3.74
N ASP A 781 -33.65 -5.61 4.77
CA ASP A 781 -32.88 -6.83 5.01
C ASP A 781 -32.00 -7.26 3.83
N GLY A 782 -31.44 -6.29 3.08
CA GLY A 782 -30.56 -6.51 1.93
C GLY A 782 -29.17 -7.03 2.29
N TRP A 783 -28.84 -7.06 3.57
CA TRP A 783 -27.54 -7.53 4.04
C TRP A 783 -27.23 -8.98 3.63
N THR A 784 -25.97 -9.23 3.28
CA THR A 784 -25.50 -10.51 2.74
C THR A 784 -24.58 -11.27 3.70
N GLN A 785 -24.02 -10.60 4.70
CA GLN A 785 -23.06 -11.18 5.64
C GLN A 785 -23.53 -11.03 7.09
N ARG A 786 -23.05 -11.93 7.94
CA ARG A 786 -23.28 -11.90 9.38
C ARG A 786 -21.97 -12.19 10.11
N ILE A 787 -21.59 -11.29 11.00
CA ILE A 787 -20.53 -11.52 11.98
C ILE A 787 -21.17 -12.23 13.18
N MET A 788 -20.67 -13.41 13.56
CA MET A 788 -21.19 -14.24 14.66
C MET A 788 -20.08 -15.08 15.29
N GLU A 789 -20.32 -15.49 16.54
CA GLU A 789 -19.39 -16.33 17.28
C GLU A 789 -19.19 -17.67 16.57
N GLY A 790 -17.94 -18.15 16.52
CA GLY A 790 -17.52 -19.38 15.88
C GLY A 790 -17.16 -19.26 14.41
N GLU A 791 -17.59 -18.18 13.73
CA GLU A 791 -17.41 -17.98 12.30
C GLU A 791 -16.39 -16.88 11.97
N PRO A 792 -15.82 -16.89 10.76
CA PRO A 792 -14.93 -15.84 10.31
C PRO A 792 -15.69 -14.56 9.89
N ILE A 793 -15.02 -13.40 9.95
CA ILE A 793 -15.51 -12.18 9.29
C ILE A 793 -15.64 -12.46 7.79
N GLY A 794 -16.73 -12.00 7.16
CA GLY A 794 -17.02 -12.24 5.75
C GLY A 794 -17.78 -13.55 5.50
N THR A 795 -18.41 -14.09 6.54
CA THR A 795 -19.34 -15.22 6.39
C THR A 795 -20.63 -14.75 5.72
N PHE A 796 -20.90 -15.26 4.52
CA PHE A 796 -22.16 -15.03 3.84
C PHE A 796 -23.30 -15.80 4.53
N TYR A 797 -24.35 -15.06 4.87
CA TYR A 797 -25.53 -15.56 5.54
C TYR A 797 -26.79 -15.13 4.76
N THR A 798 -27.17 -15.97 3.80
CA THR A 798 -28.15 -15.62 2.78
C THR A 798 -29.20 -16.73 2.62
N TYR A 799 -30.22 -16.48 1.80
CA TYR A 799 -31.18 -17.49 1.40
C TYR A 799 -30.52 -18.51 0.49
N GLN A 800 -30.99 -19.76 0.55
CA GLN A 800 -30.59 -20.83 -0.37
C GLN A 800 -31.57 -20.84 -1.55
N TYR A 801 -31.06 -20.55 -2.75
CA TYR A 801 -31.87 -20.50 -3.98
C TYR A 801 -32.26 -21.91 -4.42
N ALA A 802 -33.57 -22.16 -4.68
CA ALA A 802 -34.09 -23.44 -5.09
C ALA A 802 -34.39 -23.53 -6.60
N GLY A 803 -34.43 -22.38 -7.30
CA GLY A 803 -34.74 -22.30 -8.72
C GLY A 803 -35.74 -21.20 -9.07
N THR A 804 -36.19 -21.18 -10.31
CA THR A 804 -37.23 -20.24 -10.77
C THR A 804 -38.47 -21.06 -11.17
N VAL A 805 -39.62 -20.73 -10.61
CA VAL A 805 -40.90 -21.34 -10.90
C VAL A 805 -41.87 -20.24 -11.32
N ASN A 806 -42.49 -20.41 -12.52
CA ASN A 806 -43.43 -19.41 -13.07
C ASN A 806 -42.90 -17.96 -13.08
N GLY A 807 -41.60 -17.79 -13.40
CA GLY A 807 -40.95 -16.46 -13.42
C GLY A 807 -40.62 -15.87 -12.06
N ARG A 808 -40.79 -16.61 -10.95
CA ARG A 808 -40.43 -16.18 -9.59
C ARG A 808 -39.29 -17.00 -9.03
N SER A 809 -38.41 -16.35 -8.27
CA SER A 809 -37.37 -17.06 -7.54
C SER A 809 -37.95 -17.79 -6.34
N GLU A 810 -37.61 -19.08 -6.21
CA GLU A 810 -37.94 -19.93 -5.08
C GLU A 810 -36.72 -20.13 -4.19
N TYR A 811 -36.95 -20.21 -2.90
CA TYR A 811 -35.94 -20.41 -1.85
C TYR A 811 -36.34 -21.57 -0.97
N TYR A 812 -35.36 -22.34 -0.49
CA TYR A 812 -35.63 -23.44 0.45
C TYR A 812 -36.09 -22.88 1.81
N VAL A 813 -37.16 -23.51 2.34
CA VAL A 813 -37.63 -23.30 3.72
C VAL A 813 -36.76 -24.13 4.65
N LEU A 814 -36.27 -23.52 5.73
CA LEU A 814 -35.40 -24.17 6.72
C LEU A 814 -36.12 -24.46 8.03
N ASP A 815 -35.79 -25.58 8.67
CA ASP A 815 -36.24 -25.90 10.02
C ASP A 815 -35.48 -25.09 11.09
N GLU A 816 -35.82 -25.25 12.37
CA GLU A 816 -35.17 -24.56 13.48
C GLU A 816 -33.66 -24.88 13.63
N ASN A 817 -33.19 -25.96 13.04
CA ASN A 817 -31.79 -26.38 13.02
C ASN A 817 -31.06 -25.90 11.77
N GLY A 818 -31.73 -25.18 10.85
CA GLY A 818 -31.14 -24.69 9.61
C GLY A 818 -31.08 -25.73 8.49
N ASN A 819 -31.76 -26.87 8.61
CA ASN A 819 -31.84 -27.90 7.56
C ASN A 819 -33.00 -27.63 6.64
N ARG A 820 -32.89 -28.05 5.35
CA ARG A 820 -33.95 -27.94 4.38
C ARG A 820 -35.14 -28.85 4.75
N THR A 821 -36.35 -28.27 4.81
CA THR A 821 -37.57 -29.04 5.07
C THR A 821 -38.06 -29.85 3.83
N GLY A 822 -37.52 -29.51 2.65
CA GLY A 822 -37.99 -30.02 1.37
C GLY A 822 -39.04 -29.13 0.70
N GLU A 823 -39.55 -28.12 1.38
CA GLU A 823 -40.46 -27.10 0.84
C GLU A 823 -39.69 -25.93 0.26
N THR A 824 -40.31 -25.22 -0.70
CA THR A 824 -39.78 -23.97 -1.27
C THR A 824 -40.81 -22.85 -1.15
N THR A 825 -40.34 -21.60 -1.17
CA THR A 825 -41.19 -20.41 -1.11
C THR A 825 -40.57 -19.24 -1.89
N ASN A 826 -41.42 -18.44 -2.51
CA ASN A 826 -41.01 -17.17 -3.12
C ASN A 826 -41.05 -15.99 -2.15
N ASN A 827 -41.49 -16.20 -0.90
CA ASN A 827 -41.50 -15.19 0.16
C ASN A 827 -40.83 -15.73 1.42
N PRO A 828 -39.49 -15.94 1.40
CA PRO A 828 -38.77 -16.49 2.52
C PRO A 828 -38.70 -15.50 3.70
N SER A 829 -38.66 -16.04 4.90
CA SER A 829 -38.48 -15.29 6.14
C SER A 829 -37.01 -15.20 6.53
N LEU A 830 -36.66 -14.33 7.48
CA LEU A 830 -35.27 -14.25 7.98
C LEU A 830 -34.76 -15.57 8.59
N LYS A 831 -35.64 -16.49 8.99
CA LYS A 831 -35.31 -17.82 9.50
C LYS A 831 -34.77 -18.75 8.42
N ASP A 832 -35.12 -18.49 7.16
CA ASP A 832 -34.70 -19.30 6.02
C ASP A 832 -33.32 -18.94 5.48
N ARG A 833 -32.58 -18.08 6.19
CA ARG A 833 -31.19 -17.77 5.90
C ARG A 833 -30.25 -18.73 6.62
N SER A 834 -29.15 -19.05 5.96
CA SER A 834 -28.10 -19.91 6.48
C SER A 834 -26.72 -19.48 6.00
N ILE A 835 -25.65 -20.11 6.49
CA ILE A 835 -24.29 -19.92 5.97
C ILE A 835 -24.24 -20.52 4.54
N THR A 836 -23.94 -19.67 3.57
CA THR A 836 -23.90 -20.03 2.15
C THR A 836 -22.52 -19.89 1.51
N GLY A 837 -21.57 -19.29 2.23
CA GLY A 837 -20.20 -19.13 1.74
C GLY A 837 -19.34 -18.32 2.68
N CYS A 838 -18.09 -18.13 2.29
CA CYS A 838 -17.12 -17.34 3.06
C CYS A 838 -16.17 -16.56 2.14
N ALA A 839 -16.01 -15.28 2.40
CA ALA A 839 -15.14 -14.42 1.64
C ALA A 839 -13.64 -14.65 1.92
N GLN A 840 -13.27 -15.28 3.04
CA GLN A 840 -11.89 -15.47 3.44
C GLN A 840 -11.17 -16.50 2.54
N PRO A 841 -10.01 -16.14 1.94
CA PRO A 841 -9.23 -17.08 1.15
C PRO A 841 -8.65 -18.20 2.01
N LYS A 842 -8.65 -19.41 1.46
CA LYS A 842 -7.97 -20.56 2.05
C LYS A 842 -6.47 -20.59 1.75
N LEU A 843 -6.04 -20.01 0.63
CA LEU A 843 -4.64 -19.93 0.23
C LEU A 843 -4.39 -18.67 -0.59
N ASN A 844 -3.34 -17.93 -0.22
CA ASN A 844 -2.76 -16.88 -1.03
C ASN A 844 -1.38 -17.32 -1.51
N ALA A 845 -1.06 -17.07 -2.78
CA ALA A 845 0.19 -17.44 -3.42
C ALA A 845 0.80 -16.28 -4.19
N GLY A 846 2.13 -16.16 -4.14
CA GLY A 846 2.91 -15.27 -4.98
C GLY A 846 4.12 -16.01 -5.52
N TRP A 847 4.34 -16.01 -6.83
CA TRP A 847 5.45 -16.68 -7.46
C TRP A 847 6.20 -15.74 -8.40
N ASN A 848 7.40 -15.35 -7.97
CA ASN A 848 8.28 -14.45 -8.70
C ASN A 848 9.39 -15.22 -9.40
N ASN A 849 9.62 -14.94 -10.67
CA ASN A 849 10.70 -15.52 -11.47
C ASN A 849 11.50 -14.41 -12.13
N THR A 850 12.80 -14.41 -11.92
CA THR A 850 13.73 -13.48 -12.57
C THR A 850 14.78 -14.28 -13.36
N LEU A 851 14.84 -14.04 -14.66
CA LEU A 851 15.80 -14.62 -15.57
C LEU A 851 16.72 -13.51 -16.09
N THR A 852 17.99 -13.66 -15.82
CA THR A 852 19.02 -12.71 -16.28
C THR A 852 19.92 -13.39 -17.29
N TYR A 853 20.05 -12.80 -18.49
CA TYR A 853 20.98 -13.26 -19.52
C TYR A 853 21.83 -12.09 -20.01
N LYS A 854 23.11 -12.07 -19.64
CA LYS A 854 24.01 -10.94 -19.88
C LYS A 854 23.40 -9.63 -19.35
N ASN A 855 23.04 -8.72 -20.25
CA ASN A 855 22.44 -7.41 -19.96
C ASN A 855 20.89 -7.42 -19.99
N TRP A 856 20.27 -8.54 -20.36
CA TRP A 856 18.83 -8.72 -20.32
C TRP A 856 18.37 -9.19 -18.96
N SER A 857 17.23 -8.71 -18.52
CA SER A 857 16.51 -9.22 -17.35
C SER A 857 15.02 -9.34 -17.67
N LEU A 858 14.48 -10.54 -17.46
CA LEU A 858 13.04 -10.85 -17.57
C LEU A 858 12.54 -11.17 -16.17
N ASN A 859 11.50 -10.46 -15.73
CA ASN A 859 10.79 -10.75 -14.51
C ASN A 859 9.35 -11.15 -14.83
N ALA A 860 8.91 -12.29 -14.30
CA ALA A 860 7.54 -12.76 -14.40
C ALA A 860 7.00 -13.05 -13.00
N PHE A 861 5.97 -12.29 -12.61
CA PHE A 861 5.34 -12.42 -11.30
C PHE A 861 3.88 -12.87 -11.43
N ILE A 862 3.55 -13.95 -10.77
CA ILE A 862 2.24 -14.59 -10.76
C ILE A 862 1.66 -14.51 -9.37
N THR A 863 0.39 -14.12 -9.26
CA THR A 863 -0.39 -14.15 -8.00
C THR A 863 -1.54 -15.12 -8.10
N GLY A 864 -1.93 -15.72 -6.98
CA GLY A 864 -3.08 -16.61 -6.90
C GLY A 864 -3.79 -16.46 -5.55
N VAL A 865 -5.11 -16.50 -5.60
CA VAL A 865 -6.00 -16.52 -4.43
C VAL A 865 -6.98 -17.67 -4.63
N PHE A 866 -7.15 -18.49 -3.60
CA PHE A 866 -7.93 -19.71 -3.72
C PHE A 866 -8.86 -19.94 -2.53
N GLY A 867 -10.07 -20.45 -2.83
CA GLY A 867 -11.01 -20.96 -1.85
C GLY A 867 -11.82 -19.88 -1.11
N ASN A 868 -11.94 -18.70 -1.68
CA ASN A 868 -12.85 -17.63 -1.28
C ASN A 868 -14.09 -17.59 -2.13
N ASP A 869 -15.17 -17.04 -1.60
CA ASP A 869 -16.40 -16.74 -2.29
C ASP A 869 -16.59 -15.22 -2.42
N ILE A 870 -17.31 -14.79 -3.44
CA ILE A 870 -17.63 -13.37 -3.73
C ILE A 870 -19.14 -13.26 -3.95
N TYR A 871 -19.77 -12.27 -3.30
CA TYR A 871 -21.12 -11.85 -3.63
C TYR A 871 -21.09 -10.88 -4.82
N ASN A 872 -21.64 -11.33 -5.97
CA ASN A 872 -21.68 -10.55 -7.21
C ASN A 872 -22.90 -9.62 -7.21
N SER A 873 -22.78 -8.45 -6.57
CA SER A 873 -23.90 -7.51 -6.49
C SER A 873 -24.26 -6.86 -7.84
N PRO A 874 -23.32 -6.60 -8.77
CA PRO A 874 -23.67 -6.18 -10.13
C PRO A 874 -24.58 -7.18 -10.84
N ARG A 875 -24.26 -8.47 -10.76
CA ARG A 875 -25.09 -9.51 -11.34
C ARG A 875 -26.47 -9.56 -10.68
N ALA A 876 -26.56 -9.48 -9.34
CA ALA A 876 -27.83 -9.43 -8.63
C ALA A 876 -28.68 -8.22 -9.04
N HIS A 877 -28.07 -7.06 -9.19
CA HIS A 877 -28.73 -5.81 -9.52
C HIS A 877 -29.16 -5.74 -10.99
N TYR A 878 -28.23 -6.00 -11.89
CA TYR A 878 -28.50 -5.86 -13.35
C TYR A 878 -29.29 -7.05 -13.96
N THR A 879 -29.58 -8.09 -13.19
CA THR A 879 -30.55 -9.14 -13.57
C THR A 879 -31.88 -9.03 -12.83
N ALA A 880 -32.07 -7.97 -12.03
CA ALA A 880 -33.33 -7.75 -11.32
C ALA A 880 -34.43 -7.27 -12.27
N ALA A 881 -35.63 -7.86 -12.14
CA ALA A 881 -36.80 -7.49 -12.93
C ALA A 881 -37.15 -6.00 -12.80
N GLN A 882 -36.95 -5.42 -11.62
CA GLN A 882 -37.18 -4.00 -11.35
C GLN A 882 -36.38 -3.09 -12.27
N MET A 883 -35.14 -3.48 -12.63
CA MET A 883 -34.30 -2.70 -13.53
C MET A 883 -34.96 -2.57 -14.92
N PHE A 884 -35.44 -3.71 -15.50
CA PHE A 884 -36.11 -3.70 -16.79
C PHE A 884 -37.42 -2.91 -16.76
N SER A 885 -38.24 -3.11 -15.70
CA SER A 885 -39.53 -2.40 -15.56
C SER A 885 -39.35 -0.88 -15.36
N ASP A 886 -38.25 -0.46 -14.75
CA ASP A 886 -37.86 0.97 -14.62
C ASP A 886 -37.37 1.57 -15.93
N GLY A 887 -37.25 0.80 -17.00
CA GLY A 887 -36.72 1.22 -18.30
C GLY A 887 -35.18 1.39 -18.27
N LYS A 888 -34.52 0.65 -17.40
CA LYS A 888 -33.06 0.58 -17.29
C LYS A 888 -32.54 -0.63 -18.08
N ASN A 889 -31.27 -0.61 -18.44
CA ASN A 889 -30.60 -1.74 -19.09
C ASN A 889 -30.33 -2.88 -18.09
N VAL A 890 -30.17 -4.07 -18.61
CA VAL A 890 -29.92 -5.30 -17.86
C VAL A 890 -28.77 -6.09 -18.50
N LEU A 891 -28.20 -7.04 -17.78
CA LEU A 891 -27.26 -8.02 -18.34
C LEU A 891 -28.00 -8.94 -19.34
N LYS A 892 -27.33 -9.42 -20.40
CA LYS A 892 -27.88 -10.38 -21.37
C LYS A 892 -28.35 -11.68 -20.70
N GLU A 893 -27.76 -12.05 -19.55
CA GLU A 893 -28.24 -13.21 -18.75
C GLU A 893 -29.73 -13.09 -18.37
N PHE A 894 -30.24 -11.87 -18.16
CA PHE A 894 -31.64 -11.61 -17.84
C PHE A 894 -32.56 -12.12 -18.94
N LEU A 895 -32.20 -11.99 -20.23
CA LEU A 895 -33.05 -12.36 -21.37
C LEU A 895 -33.30 -13.85 -21.44
N SER A 896 -32.34 -14.68 -20.98
CA SER A 896 -32.43 -16.14 -20.99
C SER A 896 -33.08 -16.71 -19.73
N ASN A 897 -33.15 -15.97 -18.67
CA ASN A 897 -33.67 -16.38 -17.37
C ASN A 897 -34.37 -15.21 -16.65
N PRO A 898 -35.45 -14.68 -17.28
CA PRO A 898 -36.15 -13.53 -16.73
C PRO A 898 -36.87 -13.93 -15.45
N VAL A 899 -36.63 -13.21 -14.39
CA VAL A 899 -37.33 -13.33 -13.11
C VAL A 899 -38.21 -12.13 -12.94
N GLY A 900 -39.53 -12.36 -12.84
CA GLY A 900 -40.54 -11.32 -13.03
C GLY A 900 -40.91 -10.51 -11.78
N ASP A 901 -40.31 -10.77 -10.60
CA ASP A 901 -40.68 -10.11 -9.36
C ASP A 901 -39.50 -9.67 -8.48
N ALA A 902 -39.79 -8.84 -7.46
CA ALA A 902 -38.81 -8.34 -6.53
C ALA A 902 -38.10 -9.41 -5.68
N SER A 903 -38.75 -10.58 -5.48
CA SER A 903 -38.13 -11.70 -4.76
C SER A 903 -36.92 -12.28 -5.46
N SER A 904 -36.78 -12.02 -6.76
CA SER A 904 -35.62 -12.43 -7.56
C SER A 904 -34.29 -11.88 -7.10
N SER A 905 -34.32 -10.75 -6.42
CA SER A 905 -33.13 -9.99 -6.04
C SER A 905 -32.76 -10.15 -4.58
N LEU A 906 -33.49 -10.99 -3.83
CA LEU A 906 -33.18 -11.24 -2.42
C LEU A 906 -31.76 -11.82 -2.27
N PRO A 907 -31.03 -11.43 -1.20
CA PRO A 907 -29.70 -11.93 -0.93
C PRO A 907 -29.65 -13.45 -0.85
N SER A 908 -29.07 -14.11 -1.84
CA SER A 908 -29.05 -15.58 -1.93
C SER A 908 -27.73 -16.10 -2.50
N ASP A 909 -27.51 -17.39 -2.34
CA ASP A 909 -26.36 -18.12 -2.90
C ASP A 909 -26.36 -18.18 -4.44
N ARG A 910 -27.47 -17.82 -5.10
CA ARG A 910 -27.54 -17.58 -6.56
C ARG A 910 -26.46 -16.61 -7.04
N TYR A 911 -26.10 -15.64 -6.22
CA TYR A 911 -25.16 -14.56 -6.54
C TYR A 911 -23.81 -14.69 -5.82
N ILE A 912 -23.62 -15.78 -5.08
CA ILE A 912 -22.32 -16.12 -4.47
C ILE A 912 -21.54 -16.98 -5.46
N GLU A 913 -20.41 -16.48 -5.88
CA GLU A 913 -19.56 -17.09 -6.90
C GLU A 913 -18.17 -17.42 -6.34
N LYS A 914 -17.48 -18.40 -6.94
CA LYS A 914 -16.10 -18.72 -6.57
C LYS A 914 -15.16 -17.60 -6.97
N GLY A 915 -14.47 -17.02 -5.99
CA GLY A 915 -13.55 -15.91 -6.15
C GLY A 915 -12.10 -16.32 -6.45
N SER A 916 -11.84 -17.63 -6.62
CA SER A 916 -10.48 -18.12 -6.90
C SER A 916 -9.95 -17.63 -8.23
N TYR A 917 -8.67 -17.24 -8.27
CA TYR A 917 -8.02 -16.82 -9.50
C TYR A 917 -6.51 -17.06 -9.50
N VAL A 918 -5.93 -17.10 -10.71
CA VAL A 918 -4.50 -16.99 -10.97
C VAL A 918 -4.27 -15.88 -11.98
N ARG A 919 -3.34 -14.97 -11.70
CA ARG A 919 -3.05 -13.79 -12.53
C ARG A 919 -1.57 -13.66 -12.83
N LEU A 920 -1.22 -13.43 -14.10
CA LEU A 920 0.08 -12.90 -14.46
C LEU A 920 0.09 -11.40 -14.15
N GLN A 921 0.55 -11.09 -12.91
CA GLN A 921 0.48 -9.75 -12.33
C GLN A 921 1.45 -8.78 -13.00
N THR A 922 2.69 -9.24 -13.25
CA THR A 922 3.72 -8.43 -13.89
C THR A 922 4.56 -9.30 -14.81
N LEU A 923 4.79 -8.82 -16.02
CA LEU A 923 5.81 -9.32 -16.95
C LEU A 923 6.65 -8.13 -17.38
N SER A 924 7.95 -8.11 -17.00
CA SER A 924 8.85 -7.00 -17.28
C SER A 924 10.11 -7.51 -17.97
N LEU A 925 10.46 -6.90 -19.10
CA LEU A 925 11.70 -7.16 -19.83
C LEU A 925 12.55 -5.89 -19.84
N SER A 926 13.81 -5.99 -19.47
CA SER A 926 14.74 -4.88 -19.50
C SER A 926 16.07 -5.23 -20.14
N TYR A 927 16.72 -4.22 -20.72
CA TYR A 927 18.07 -4.29 -21.24
C TYR A 927 18.90 -3.13 -20.74
N THR A 928 20.06 -3.41 -20.15
CA THR A 928 20.98 -2.40 -19.60
C THR A 928 22.21 -2.24 -20.47
N PHE A 929 22.35 -1.08 -21.07
CA PHE A 929 23.57 -0.62 -21.75
C PHE A 929 24.54 -0.08 -20.68
N ARG A 930 25.73 -0.64 -20.59
CA ARG A 930 26.74 -0.22 -19.62
C ARG A 930 27.83 0.58 -20.29
N ASN A 931 28.33 1.61 -19.61
CA ASN A 931 29.38 2.50 -20.07
C ASN A 931 29.16 3.03 -21.49
N CYS A 932 27.94 3.51 -21.76
CA CYS A 932 27.60 4.13 -23.05
C CYS A 932 27.84 5.64 -23.01
N PHE A 933 28.08 6.27 -24.16
CA PHE A 933 28.25 7.72 -24.37
C PHE A 933 29.35 8.40 -23.53
N ASN A 934 30.60 8.03 -23.77
CA ASN A 934 31.82 8.77 -23.33
C ASN A 934 31.86 9.13 -21.83
N ASP A 935 31.68 8.15 -20.92
CA ASP A 935 31.75 8.30 -19.48
C ASP A 935 30.67 9.23 -18.83
N TRP A 936 29.78 9.79 -19.60
CA TRP A 936 28.66 10.59 -19.10
C TRP A 936 27.56 9.74 -18.52
N ILE A 937 27.25 8.60 -19.20
CA ILE A 937 26.18 7.68 -18.82
C ILE A 937 26.84 6.36 -18.41
N GLN A 938 26.75 6.05 -17.12
CA GLN A 938 27.25 4.77 -16.59
C GLN A 938 26.37 3.63 -17.06
N ASP A 939 25.07 3.76 -16.88
CA ASP A 939 24.07 2.77 -17.25
C ASP A 939 22.85 3.45 -17.87
N LEU A 940 22.40 2.92 -18.99
CA LEU A 940 21.14 3.22 -19.63
C LEU A 940 20.31 1.95 -19.66
N THR A 941 19.22 1.88 -18.92
CA THR A 941 18.30 0.75 -18.93
C THR A 941 17.01 1.14 -19.65
N LEU A 942 16.69 0.38 -20.69
CA LEU A 942 15.37 0.43 -21.32
C LEU A 942 14.55 -0.73 -20.75
N TYR A 943 13.29 -0.48 -20.42
CA TYR A 943 12.39 -1.51 -19.92
C TYR A 943 11.00 -1.39 -20.47
N GLY A 944 10.35 -2.54 -20.65
CA GLY A 944 8.93 -2.68 -20.96
C GLY A 944 8.28 -3.56 -19.93
N THR A 945 7.13 -3.14 -19.42
CA THR A 945 6.37 -3.86 -18.40
C THR A 945 4.91 -3.98 -18.81
N ALA A 946 4.34 -5.17 -18.66
CA ALA A 946 2.91 -5.42 -18.77
C ALA A 946 2.37 -5.86 -17.42
N ASN A 947 1.31 -5.20 -16.93
CA ASN A 947 0.63 -5.57 -15.71
C ASN A 947 -0.75 -6.15 -16.00
N ASN A 948 -1.19 -7.11 -15.17
CA ASN A 948 -2.49 -7.77 -15.26
C ASN A 948 -2.75 -8.37 -16.66
N LEU A 949 -1.74 -9.04 -17.24
CA LEU A 949 -1.79 -9.44 -18.64
C LEU A 949 -2.94 -10.40 -18.92
N PHE A 950 -3.19 -11.36 -18.02
CA PHE A 950 -4.36 -12.23 -18.02
C PHE A 950 -4.70 -12.71 -16.61
N THR A 951 -5.97 -13.03 -16.40
CA THR A 951 -6.52 -13.62 -15.17
C THR A 951 -7.34 -14.85 -15.53
N ILE A 952 -7.04 -15.98 -14.88
CA ILE A 952 -7.79 -17.23 -14.98
C ILE A 952 -8.69 -17.30 -13.77
N THR A 953 -10.02 -17.29 -13.99
CA THR A 953 -11.03 -17.32 -12.94
C THR A 953 -12.37 -17.82 -13.49
N SER A 954 -13.21 -18.34 -12.61
CA SER A 954 -14.62 -18.66 -12.91
C SER A 954 -15.57 -17.53 -12.52
N TYR A 955 -15.07 -16.45 -11.90
CA TYR A 955 -15.88 -15.31 -11.48
C TYR A 955 -16.47 -14.56 -12.68
N LYS A 956 -17.77 -14.29 -12.66
CA LYS A 956 -18.49 -13.68 -13.78
C LYS A 956 -18.41 -12.14 -13.80
N GLY A 957 -18.15 -11.48 -12.67
CA GLY A 957 -18.00 -10.02 -12.58
C GLY A 957 -16.80 -9.48 -13.35
N LEU A 958 -16.47 -8.20 -13.16
CA LEU A 958 -15.36 -7.55 -13.88
C LEU A 958 -14.01 -8.13 -13.51
N ASP A 959 -13.78 -8.37 -12.22
CA ASP A 959 -12.50 -8.87 -11.71
C ASP A 959 -12.70 -9.55 -10.34
N PRO A 960 -12.10 -10.72 -10.07
CA PRO A 960 -12.22 -11.43 -8.79
C PRO A 960 -11.45 -10.77 -7.63
N GLU A 961 -10.59 -9.80 -7.90
CA GLU A 961 -9.88 -9.05 -6.86
C GLU A 961 -10.79 -7.97 -6.28
N VAL A 962 -11.74 -8.36 -5.44
CA VAL A 962 -12.62 -7.46 -4.70
C VAL A 962 -11.98 -7.01 -3.39
N ASN A 963 -12.58 -6.04 -2.70
CA ASN A 963 -12.11 -5.63 -1.37
C ASN A 963 -12.14 -6.81 -0.38
N MET A 964 -10.99 -7.16 0.17
CA MET A 964 -10.83 -8.22 1.17
C MET A 964 -10.55 -7.67 2.58
N GLY A 965 -10.58 -6.35 2.75
CA GLY A 965 -10.44 -5.69 4.05
C GLY A 965 -11.79 -5.23 4.60
N GLY A 966 -11.77 -4.64 5.79
CA GLY A 966 -12.99 -4.21 6.46
C GLY A 966 -13.73 -5.35 7.17
N ILE A 967 -14.98 -5.08 7.51
CA ILE A 967 -15.87 -6.02 8.22
C ILE A 967 -16.85 -6.73 7.27
N ASP A 968 -16.87 -6.33 5.99
CA ASP A 968 -17.72 -6.85 4.92
C ASP A 968 -16.89 -7.25 3.66
N PRO A 969 -15.80 -8.05 3.81
CA PRO A 969 -14.96 -8.43 2.68
C PRO A 969 -15.73 -9.29 1.67
N GLY A 970 -15.25 -9.33 0.40
CA GLY A 970 -15.77 -10.23 -0.63
C GLY A 970 -17.09 -9.82 -1.28
N ILE A 971 -17.52 -8.57 -1.10
CA ILE A 971 -18.68 -8.02 -1.81
C ILE A 971 -18.19 -7.14 -2.96
N ASP A 972 -18.69 -7.43 -4.17
CA ASP A 972 -18.44 -6.61 -5.35
C ASP A 972 -19.50 -5.50 -5.44
N TYR A 973 -19.20 -4.32 -4.83
CA TYR A 973 -20.12 -3.17 -4.84
C TYR A 973 -20.11 -2.48 -6.20
N ARG A 974 -21.24 -2.46 -6.94
CA ARG A 974 -21.37 -1.93 -8.31
C ARG A 974 -21.01 -0.45 -8.48
N TRP A 975 -21.37 0.40 -7.49
CA TRP A 975 -21.18 1.87 -7.59
C TRP A 975 -19.78 2.36 -7.27
N SER A 976 -18.96 1.52 -6.67
CA SER A 976 -17.57 1.85 -6.31
C SER A 976 -16.54 1.04 -7.09
N ARG A 977 -16.98 0.13 -7.96
CA ARG A 977 -16.11 -0.79 -8.68
C ARG A 977 -15.50 -0.11 -9.90
N TYR A 978 -14.35 0.52 -9.74
CA TYR A 978 -13.56 1.01 -10.86
C TYR A 978 -13.02 -0.17 -11.67
N PRO A 979 -13.18 -0.20 -13.02
CA PRO A 979 -12.73 -1.32 -13.83
C PRO A 979 -11.21 -1.53 -13.72
N HIS A 980 -10.78 -2.78 -13.52
CA HIS A 980 -9.36 -3.12 -13.53
C HIS A 980 -8.79 -2.98 -14.94
N THR A 981 -7.49 -2.65 -15.00
CA THR A 981 -6.79 -2.35 -16.25
C THR A 981 -5.69 -3.35 -16.55
N ARG A 982 -5.49 -3.60 -17.83
CA ARG A 982 -4.25 -4.11 -18.38
C ARG A 982 -3.38 -2.92 -18.75
N THR A 983 -2.19 -2.85 -18.16
CA THR A 983 -1.28 -1.72 -18.32
C THR A 983 -0.05 -2.14 -19.11
N PHE A 984 0.29 -1.40 -20.15
CA PHE A 984 1.55 -1.53 -20.88
C PHE A 984 2.39 -0.28 -20.63
N MET A 985 3.61 -0.46 -20.15
CA MET A 985 4.52 0.59 -19.76
C MET A 985 5.85 0.44 -20.49
N VAL A 986 6.39 1.53 -21.01
CA VAL A 986 7.75 1.62 -21.55
C VAL A 986 8.48 2.73 -20.83
N GLY A 987 9.68 2.46 -20.37
CA GLY A 987 10.45 3.43 -19.62
C GLY A 987 11.96 3.34 -19.84
N VAL A 988 12.61 4.38 -19.33
CA VAL A 988 14.06 4.55 -19.39
C VAL A 988 14.60 4.96 -18.03
N LYS A 989 15.68 4.29 -17.60
CA LYS A 989 16.44 4.67 -16.40
C LYS A 989 17.87 5.00 -16.85
N ILE A 990 18.35 6.19 -16.48
CA ILE A 990 19.67 6.71 -16.84
C ILE A 990 20.42 7.04 -15.56
N ASN A 991 21.58 6.43 -15.37
CA ASN A 991 22.53 6.78 -14.34
C ASN A 991 23.66 7.60 -14.95
N PHE A 992 23.71 8.88 -14.65
CA PHE A 992 24.75 9.78 -15.13
C PHE A 992 26.00 9.63 -14.25
N GLY A 993 27.13 9.32 -14.85
CA GLY A 993 28.41 9.25 -14.16
C GLY A 993 28.94 10.64 -13.82
N GLY A 994 29.51 10.79 -12.63
CA GLY A 994 30.28 12.00 -12.32
C GLY A 994 31.50 12.11 -13.23
N SER A 995 31.69 13.28 -13.83
CA SER A 995 32.86 13.61 -14.68
C SER A 995 34.16 13.16 -14.04
N LYS A 996 35.02 12.48 -14.79
CA LYS A 996 36.41 12.33 -14.40
C LYS A 996 37.00 13.72 -14.18
N LYS A 997 37.43 14.06 -12.97
CA LYS A 997 38.41 15.15 -12.85
C LYS A 997 39.61 14.81 -13.72
N LYS A 998 39.79 15.60 -14.77
CA LYS A 998 41.03 15.60 -15.52
C LYS A 998 42.25 15.88 -14.61
#